data_7ed446f059f114f4fd131521fc4d2cc2
#
_entry.id   7ed446f059f114f4fd131521fc4d2cc2
#
_cell.length_a   1.000
_cell.length_b   1.000
_cell.length_c   1.000
_cell.angle_alpha   90.00
_cell.angle_beta   90.00
_cell.angle_gamma   90.00
#
_symmetry.space_group_name_H-M   'P 1'
#
loop_
_entity.id
_entity.type
_entity.pdbx_description
1 polymer ?
#
loop_
_entity_poly.entity_id
_entity_poly.type
_entity_poly.pdbx_seq_one_letter_code
_entity_poly.pdbx_strand_id
1 'polypeptide(L)'
;MKLFKPTLFLFCFAIVSIFILNLRIQNSHKLVQNPGWQEQYREMKNLVNGVNYYGLRNSWQRQDLLTKKGSDALSFISEVGPQKVAGRVRAILIDAVDSNHIFAGGISGGLWVTNNGGKTWTAVDEQSISLAVTCITQNPFNPKEIYYGTGEGTGNSADINGAGVFKSVDGGKTFKQLASTSALSAFATIWDIEYSKTDSSTLYVGVAKGGLFRSTDKGLTFKVTYTSSMAIHEIVTYHDSTIWFGLETYGLITATEDSIMKFTRFSNVLPSSGIGRISISYSKKFPKVAFCQMLNTSGTALVGIYKTSNHGLNWKKLTSPISNTYSWGWYCLNTNVSSVDTNFILAISVKAMSSSNGGSTWNEMRSSHADFHSSAFYPSGRNFLIGNDGGVYQFNNKTVLTANVSLNNGLNITQFYTGNFNPLNSKVFLGGTQDNGTQYFDTKDFYNVNGGDGAYCSFSSTPPYYNYVSSQNGEIRRLNQDFNGSVNIKPPGSYAYYFINPFEVNTQDGNQIYILSKTKILASKDAGGSWKELTANLNKTVLSLGISYEKDPTVYFGGGGTTLYRCPNAATVINSEVDLSATAPTLAKGGVINCIKVSRTNPNIIYVSMSDVNSKPRVWKLNNVGSNSPSWTNISGNLPVSLPVNCVEVNPQDSNVMLAGTDFGLYTTSDGGVNWSKEQGVPNVAIFKIVSHPDNGVIYIATHGRGVFKSQFKNYISTGSIAKQTVNKSKVSFNNPVESSLNLTMEDGNKAIDATLLLYNSVGKMVYGNTVSSKSSLDVSHLEKGIYIMRLSIGNVSYDYRVLKL
;
A
#
# COMPACT_ATOMS: atom_id res chain seq x y z
N MET A 1 -0.44 -69.88 18.74
CA MET A 1 -0.27 -68.59 19.45
C MET A 1 1.08 -68.03 19.05
N LYS A 2 1.10 -67.13 18.06
CA LYS A 2 2.36 -66.54 17.55
C LYS A 2 2.57 -65.20 18.25
N LEU A 3 3.72 -65.07 18.90
CA LEU A 3 4.20 -63.84 19.55
C LEU A 3 4.34 -62.69 18.51
N PHE A 4 3.61 -61.64 18.69
CA PHE A 4 3.84 -60.36 18.00
C PHE A 4 5.07 -59.66 18.61
N LYS A 5 6.03 -59.27 17.75
CA LYS A 5 7.28 -58.65 18.18
C LYS A 5 7.04 -57.20 18.61
N PRO A 6 7.57 -56.75 19.77
CA PRO A 6 7.35 -55.36 20.27
C PRO A 6 8.10 -54.25 19.49
N THR A 7 8.90 -54.61 18.50
CA THR A 7 9.69 -53.66 17.69
C THR A 7 8.88 -52.78 16.73
N LEU A 8 7.68 -53.22 16.30
CA LEU A 8 6.84 -52.42 15.40
C LEU A 8 6.10 -51.29 16.14
N PHE A 9 5.80 -51.52 17.42
CA PHE A 9 5.10 -50.49 18.24
C PHE A 9 6.02 -49.32 18.64
N LEU A 10 7.30 -49.58 18.86
CA LEU A 10 8.31 -48.54 19.15
C LEU A 10 8.60 -47.66 17.91
N PHE A 11 8.56 -48.25 16.70
CA PHE A 11 8.80 -47.50 15.47
C PHE A 11 7.62 -46.57 15.13
N CYS A 12 6.37 -46.99 15.32
CA CYS A 12 5.21 -46.14 15.15
C CYS A 12 5.15 -45.02 16.20
N PHE A 13 5.53 -45.27 17.45
CA PHE A 13 5.59 -44.26 18.48
C PHE A 13 6.70 -43.21 18.22
N ALA A 14 7.83 -43.61 17.68
CA ALA A 14 8.91 -42.72 17.27
C ALA A 14 8.49 -41.85 16.09
N ILE A 15 7.81 -42.39 15.07
CA ILE A 15 7.31 -41.63 13.92
C ILE A 15 6.21 -40.66 14.33
N VAL A 16 5.27 -41.10 15.19
CA VAL A 16 4.21 -40.20 15.72
C VAL A 16 4.81 -39.13 16.63
N SER A 17 5.83 -39.43 17.43
CA SER A 17 6.52 -38.46 18.27
C SER A 17 7.32 -37.46 17.43
N ILE A 18 7.98 -37.91 16.36
CA ILE A 18 8.67 -37.03 15.41
C ILE A 18 7.66 -36.15 14.63
N PHE A 19 6.49 -36.71 14.26
CA PHE A 19 5.44 -35.97 13.60
C PHE A 19 4.78 -34.94 14.54
N ILE A 20 4.55 -35.29 15.80
CA ILE A 20 4.04 -34.37 16.84
C ILE A 20 5.12 -33.35 17.23
N LEU A 21 6.39 -33.70 17.25
CA LEU A 21 7.50 -32.78 17.49
C LEU A 21 7.66 -31.80 16.32
N ASN A 22 7.57 -32.28 15.07
CA ASN A 22 7.54 -31.42 13.88
C ASN A 22 6.30 -30.52 13.82
N LEU A 23 5.12 -31.01 14.20
CA LEU A 23 3.91 -30.19 14.34
C LEU A 23 4.03 -29.17 15.49
N ARG A 24 4.69 -29.51 16.60
CA ARG A 24 4.99 -28.57 17.69
C ARG A 24 6.08 -27.56 17.28
N ILE A 25 7.08 -27.98 16.51
CA ILE A 25 8.12 -27.08 15.98
C ILE A 25 7.52 -26.14 14.92
N GLN A 26 6.61 -26.62 14.07
CA GLN A 26 5.87 -25.74 13.14
C GLN A 26 4.90 -24.77 13.85
N ASN A 27 4.40 -25.15 15.03
CA ASN A 27 3.51 -24.26 15.82
C ASN A 27 4.27 -23.36 16.81
N SER A 28 5.58 -23.57 17.06
CA SER A 28 6.37 -22.76 17.99
C SER A 28 6.90 -21.44 17.39
N HIS A 29 6.76 -21.24 16.08
CA HIS A 29 7.06 -19.97 15.41
C HIS A 29 5.83 -19.12 15.17
N LYS A 30 4.79 -19.22 15.99
CA LYS A 30 3.86 -18.10 16.15
C LYS A 30 4.62 -17.00 16.90
N LEU A 31 5.35 -16.16 16.14
CA LEU A 31 5.66 -14.82 16.58
C LEU A 31 4.40 -14.24 17.19
N VAL A 32 4.50 -13.67 18.37
CA VAL A 32 3.40 -12.89 18.96
C VAL A 32 3.23 -11.69 18.04
N GLN A 33 2.49 -11.88 16.97
CA GLN A 33 2.12 -10.81 16.06
C GLN A 33 1.05 -10.01 16.78
N ASN A 34 1.36 -8.76 17.09
CA ASN A 34 0.31 -7.84 17.46
C ASN A 34 -0.70 -7.80 16.30
N PRO A 35 -2.01 -7.94 16.57
CA PRO A 35 -3.01 -7.81 15.54
C PRO A 35 -2.94 -6.40 14.97
N GLY A 36 -2.38 -6.28 13.79
CA GLY A 36 -2.19 -5.03 13.07
C GLY A 36 -2.69 -5.18 11.64
N TRP A 37 -2.10 -4.40 10.73
CA TRP A 37 -2.43 -4.46 9.31
C TRP A 37 -2.27 -5.86 8.72
N GLN A 38 -1.26 -6.62 9.14
CA GLN A 38 -0.98 -7.97 8.65
C GLN A 38 -2.16 -8.93 8.89
N GLU A 39 -2.75 -8.89 10.07
CA GLU A 39 -3.91 -9.72 10.39
C GLU A 39 -5.15 -9.27 9.61
N GLN A 40 -5.39 -7.96 9.53
CA GLN A 40 -6.48 -7.41 8.72
C GLN A 40 -6.30 -7.74 7.23
N TYR A 41 -5.08 -7.66 6.70
CA TYR A 41 -4.78 -8.05 5.32
C TYR A 41 -5.07 -9.53 5.08
N ARG A 42 -4.69 -10.41 6.02
CA ARG A 42 -4.99 -11.83 5.98
C ARG A 42 -6.50 -12.10 5.93
N GLU A 43 -7.28 -11.43 6.77
CA GLU A 43 -8.74 -11.52 6.77
C GLU A 43 -9.34 -11.04 5.43
N MET A 44 -8.89 -9.88 4.93
CA MET A 44 -9.33 -9.32 3.64
C MET A 44 -9.06 -10.23 2.46
N LYS A 45 -7.90 -10.91 2.46
CA LYS A 45 -7.47 -11.79 1.37
C LYS A 45 -7.95 -13.23 1.54
N ASN A 46 -8.55 -13.57 2.67
CA ASN A 46 -8.91 -14.94 3.05
C ASN A 46 -7.73 -15.91 2.81
N LEU A 47 -6.56 -15.51 3.29
CA LEU A 47 -5.33 -16.28 3.10
C LEU A 47 -5.37 -17.55 3.95
N VAL A 48 -5.66 -18.66 3.30
CA VAL A 48 -5.48 -19.99 3.86
C VAL A 48 -4.06 -20.42 3.58
N ASN A 49 -3.41 -21.09 4.52
CA ASN A 49 -2.05 -21.61 4.34
C ASN A 49 -1.94 -22.38 3.01
N GLY A 50 -1.02 -21.97 2.12
CA GLY A 50 -0.72 -22.67 0.88
C GLY A 50 -1.12 -21.96 -0.42
N VAL A 51 -1.65 -20.75 -0.40
CA VAL A 51 -1.90 -19.99 -1.64
C VAL A 51 -0.57 -19.61 -2.30
N ASN A 52 -0.34 -20.09 -3.52
CA ASN A 52 0.85 -19.76 -4.30
C ASN A 52 0.68 -18.43 -5.06
N TYR A 53 0.83 -17.31 -4.38
CA TYR A 53 0.79 -15.98 -4.98
C TYR A 53 1.82 -15.80 -6.10
N TYR A 54 2.97 -16.44 -5.97
CA TYR A 54 4.02 -16.41 -6.98
C TYR A 54 3.54 -16.94 -8.35
N GLY A 55 2.88 -18.10 -8.34
CA GLY A 55 2.28 -18.68 -9.55
C GLY A 55 1.13 -17.82 -10.10
N LEU A 56 0.32 -17.22 -9.22
CA LEU A 56 -0.79 -16.36 -9.61
C LEU A 56 -0.32 -15.09 -10.34
N ARG A 57 0.69 -14.38 -9.82
CA ARG A 57 1.25 -13.18 -10.46
C ARG A 57 1.77 -13.47 -11.87
N ASN A 58 2.47 -14.57 -12.05
CA ASN A 58 2.91 -15.02 -13.38
C ASN A 58 1.73 -15.28 -14.34
N SER A 59 0.60 -15.80 -13.82
CA SER A 59 -0.60 -16.04 -14.65
C SER A 59 -1.29 -14.73 -15.03
N TRP A 60 -1.39 -13.77 -14.09
CA TRP A 60 -1.98 -12.46 -14.36
C TRP A 60 -1.20 -11.71 -15.44
N GLN A 61 0.14 -11.67 -15.34
CA GLN A 61 0.97 -11.02 -16.37
C GLN A 61 0.80 -11.67 -17.76
N ARG A 62 0.74 -13.00 -17.83
CA ARG A 62 0.49 -13.69 -19.10
C ARG A 62 -0.86 -13.34 -19.70
N GLN A 63 -1.89 -13.24 -18.88
CA GLN A 63 -3.23 -12.88 -19.33
C GLN A 63 -3.28 -11.42 -19.81
N ASP A 64 -2.62 -10.50 -19.13
CA ASP A 64 -2.52 -9.09 -19.54
C ASP A 64 -1.87 -8.92 -20.91
N LEU A 65 -0.86 -9.71 -21.24
CA LEU A 65 -0.21 -9.70 -22.56
C LEU A 65 -1.17 -10.10 -23.69
N LEU A 66 -2.23 -10.85 -23.38
CA LEU A 66 -3.25 -11.28 -24.35
C LEU A 66 -4.38 -10.24 -24.51
N THR A 67 -4.59 -9.35 -23.54
CA THR A 67 -5.72 -8.40 -23.49
C THR A 67 -5.36 -6.98 -23.95
N LYS A 68 -4.37 -6.81 -24.81
CA LYS A 68 -3.84 -5.52 -25.26
C LYS A 68 -4.88 -4.59 -25.89
N LYS A 69 -5.52 -3.74 -25.10
CA LYS A 69 -5.93 -2.35 -25.39
C LYS A 69 -6.42 -1.74 -24.09
N GLY A 70 -5.84 -0.59 -23.66
CA GLY A 70 -6.45 0.24 -22.65
C GLY A 70 -7.89 0.57 -23.03
N SER A 71 -8.81 0.64 -22.07
CA SER A 71 -10.18 1.03 -22.36
C SER A 71 -10.25 2.53 -22.64
N ASP A 72 -11.27 2.95 -23.37
CA ASP A 72 -11.59 4.38 -23.55
C ASP A 72 -12.22 5.04 -22.30
N ALA A 73 -12.02 4.46 -21.12
CA ALA A 73 -12.64 4.91 -19.85
C ALA A 73 -12.04 6.22 -19.31
N LEU A 74 -10.74 6.41 -19.52
CA LEU A 74 -9.97 7.51 -18.93
C LEU A 74 -9.39 8.44 -19.99
N SER A 75 -9.31 9.75 -19.67
CA SER A 75 -8.74 10.75 -20.57
C SER A 75 -7.22 10.90 -20.42
N PHE A 76 -6.68 10.67 -19.24
CA PHE A 76 -5.25 10.70 -18.92
C PHE A 76 -4.99 9.94 -17.63
N ILE A 77 -3.73 9.63 -17.36
CA ILE A 77 -3.25 9.18 -16.05
C ILE A 77 -1.97 9.96 -15.74
N SER A 78 -1.89 10.55 -14.56
CA SER A 78 -0.70 11.27 -14.10
C SER A 78 -0.41 10.97 -12.63
N GLU A 79 0.87 10.82 -12.30
CA GLU A 79 1.34 10.68 -10.94
C GLU A 79 1.25 12.03 -10.19
N VAL A 80 0.74 12.02 -8.96
CA VAL A 80 0.55 13.23 -8.14
C VAL A 80 1.62 13.31 -7.04
N GLY A 81 2.06 12.20 -6.53
CA GLY A 81 3.03 12.12 -5.42
C GLY A 81 2.51 11.26 -4.27
N PRO A 82 3.03 11.48 -3.07
CA PRO A 82 3.83 12.62 -2.53
C PRO A 82 5.26 12.66 -3.06
N GLN A 83 5.77 13.85 -3.39
CA GLN A 83 7.12 13.99 -3.94
C GLN A 83 8.21 13.99 -2.86
N LYS A 84 7.88 14.31 -1.60
CA LYS A 84 8.84 14.45 -0.50
C LYS A 84 8.63 13.46 0.64
N VAL A 85 7.54 12.71 0.59
CA VAL A 85 7.22 11.64 1.53
C VAL A 85 7.35 10.33 0.79
N ALA A 86 8.39 9.57 1.09
CA ALA A 86 8.59 8.27 0.50
C ALA A 86 7.86 7.17 1.31
N GLY A 87 8.28 5.94 1.20
CA GLY A 87 7.80 4.80 1.94
C GLY A 87 8.97 3.87 2.23
N ARG A 88 8.70 2.63 2.52
CA ARG A 88 9.67 1.64 3.00
C ARG A 88 10.71 1.27 1.96
N VAL A 89 12.01 1.50 2.31
CA VAL A 89 13.18 1.15 1.50
C VAL A 89 13.96 0.02 2.16
N ARG A 90 14.05 -1.12 1.47
CA ARG A 90 14.74 -2.35 1.95
C ARG A 90 16.13 -2.55 1.34
N ALA A 91 16.38 -2.00 0.17
CA ALA A 91 17.64 -2.17 -0.54
C ALA A 91 18.22 -0.84 -0.99
N ILE A 92 19.52 -0.65 -0.81
CA ILE A 92 20.28 0.50 -1.29
C ILE A 92 21.57 0.00 -1.90
N LEU A 93 21.86 0.44 -3.13
CA LEU A 93 23.15 0.24 -3.79
C LEU A 93 23.70 1.58 -4.23
N ILE A 94 24.91 1.92 -3.78
CA ILE A 94 25.73 3.01 -4.36
C ILE A 94 26.63 2.39 -5.40
N ASP A 95 26.56 2.84 -6.65
CA ASP A 95 27.36 2.34 -7.74
C ASP A 95 28.86 2.45 -7.43
N ALA A 96 29.60 1.39 -7.72
CA ALA A 96 31.01 1.30 -7.39
C ALA A 96 31.90 2.28 -8.22
N VAL A 97 31.39 2.77 -9.36
CA VAL A 97 32.10 3.65 -10.29
C VAL A 97 31.67 5.11 -10.11
N ASP A 98 30.35 5.35 -9.97
CA ASP A 98 29.77 6.68 -9.81
C ASP A 98 28.92 6.77 -8.54
N SER A 99 29.41 7.46 -7.54
CA SER A 99 28.68 7.64 -6.27
C SER A 99 27.41 8.49 -6.36
N ASN A 100 27.15 9.17 -7.49
CA ASN A 100 25.89 9.85 -7.75
C ASN A 100 24.84 8.92 -8.36
N HIS A 101 25.26 7.76 -8.88
CA HIS A 101 24.39 6.72 -9.38
C HIS A 101 24.03 5.76 -8.25
N ILE A 102 22.78 5.85 -7.77
CA ILE A 102 22.30 5.13 -6.59
C ILE A 102 20.97 4.46 -6.91
N PHE A 103 20.80 3.24 -6.40
CA PHE A 103 19.54 2.50 -6.47
C PHE A 103 18.90 2.40 -5.10
N ALA A 104 17.57 2.52 -5.06
CA ALA A 104 16.74 2.30 -3.89
C ALA A 104 15.62 1.32 -4.22
N GLY A 105 15.51 0.24 -3.46
CA GLY A 105 14.49 -0.78 -3.59
C GLY A 105 13.37 -0.59 -2.58
N GLY A 106 12.17 -0.25 -3.06
CA GLY A 106 10.94 -0.18 -2.26
C GLY A 106 10.28 -1.55 -2.12
N ILE A 107 9.66 -1.81 -0.96
CA ILE A 107 9.04 -3.12 -0.69
C ILE A 107 7.76 -3.38 -1.48
N SER A 108 7.12 -2.34 -1.95
CA SER A 108 5.93 -2.42 -2.82
C SER A 108 5.95 -1.38 -3.95
N GLY A 109 7.00 -0.55 -4.00
CA GLY A 109 7.14 0.57 -4.94
C GLY A 109 8.14 0.34 -6.07
N GLY A 110 8.78 -0.84 -6.13
CA GLY A 110 9.74 -1.19 -7.17
C GLY A 110 11.15 -0.65 -6.94
N LEU A 111 11.98 -0.76 -7.97
CA LEU A 111 13.34 -0.27 -8.00
C LEU A 111 13.38 1.16 -8.56
N TRP A 112 14.12 2.02 -7.90
CA TRP A 112 14.32 3.42 -8.27
C TRP A 112 15.80 3.72 -8.46
N VAL A 113 16.12 4.63 -9.36
CA VAL A 113 17.48 5.06 -9.64
C VAL A 113 17.60 6.59 -9.62
N THR A 114 18.70 7.08 -9.09
CA THR A 114 19.13 8.47 -9.22
C THR A 114 20.50 8.53 -9.90
N ASN A 115 20.72 9.56 -10.74
CA ASN A 115 22.00 9.86 -11.37
C ASN A 115 22.62 11.17 -10.85
N ASN A 116 22.05 11.72 -9.77
CA ASN A 116 22.46 13.02 -9.23
C ASN A 116 22.56 13.01 -7.69
N GLY A 117 22.91 11.85 -7.12
CA GLY A 117 23.15 11.70 -5.69
C GLY A 117 21.90 11.80 -4.83
N GLY A 118 20.73 11.42 -5.34
CA GLY A 118 19.46 11.43 -4.61
C GLY A 118 18.70 12.75 -4.67
N LYS A 119 19.11 13.72 -5.52
CA LYS A 119 18.34 14.96 -5.70
C LYS A 119 17.01 14.73 -6.39
N THR A 120 16.96 13.77 -7.32
CA THR A 120 15.75 13.30 -7.97
C THR A 120 15.86 11.81 -8.27
N TRP A 121 14.71 11.12 -8.33
CA TRP A 121 14.62 9.70 -8.60
C TRP A 121 13.74 9.40 -9.81
N THR A 122 14.04 8.29 -10.47
CA THR A 122 13.25 7.75 -11.59
C THR A 122 12.98 6.28 -11.31
N ALA A 123 11.75 5.85 -11.50
CA ALA A 123 11.39 4.44 -11.36
C ALA A 123 12.01 3.60 -12.49
N VAL A 124 12.44 2.39 -12.16
CA VAL A 124 12.97 1.40 -13.10
C VAL A 124 11.93 0.28 -13.22
N ASP A 125 11.52 -0.04 -14.46
CA ASP A 125 10.59 -1.15 -14.77
C ASP A 125 9.28 -1.11 -13.94
N GLU A 126 8.48 -0.07 -14.16
CA GLU A 126 7.19 0.13 -13.48
C GLU A 126 6.16 -0.98 -13.74
N GLN A 127 6.32 -1.72 -14.85
CA GLN A 127 5.46 -2.83 -15.22
C GLN A 127 6.06 -4.19 -14.82
N SER A 128 7.07 -4.19 -13.93
CA SER A 128 7.62 -5.42 -13.36
C SER A 128 6.52 -6.27 -12.71
N ILE A 129 6.67 -7.57 -12.84
CA ILE A 129 5.75 -8.55 -12.24
C ILE A 129 5.74 -8.51 -10.71
N SER A 130 6.83 -8.02 -10.10
CA SER A 130 6.93 -7.78 -8.65
C SER A 130 7.66 -6.47 -8.40
N LEU A 131 7.01 -5.60 -7.63
CA LEU A 131 7.58 -4.35 -7.15
C LEU A 131 8.16 -4.48 -5.73
N ALA A 132 8.25 -5.69 -5.17
CA ALA A 132 8.83 -5.95 -3.86
C ALA A 132 10.34 -6.18 -3.98
N VAL A 133 11.15 -5.12 -3.92
CA VAL A 133 12.61 -5.20 -4.02
C VAL A 133 13.22 -5.30 -2.62
N THR A 134 13.93 -6.38 -2.33
CA THR A 134 14.44 -6.70 -0.99
C THR A 134 15.94 -6.61 -0.84
N CYS A 135 16.68 -6.87 -1.91
CA CYS A 135 18.14 -6.80 -1.93
C CYS A 135 18.64 -6.45 -3.33
N ILE A 136 19.85 -5.92 -3.42
CA ILE A 136 20.49 -5.52 -4.68
C ILE A 136 22.01 -5.65 -4.57
N THR A 137 22.65 -6.19 -5.61
CA THR A 137 24.12 -6.31 -5.68
C THR A 137 24.62 -5.97 -7.07
N GLN A 138 25.89 -5.54 -7.13
CA GLN A 138 26.59 -5.20 -8.37
C GLN A 138 27.79 -6.14 -8.55
N ASN A 139 27.99 -6.61 -9.79
CA ASN A 139 29.14 -7.44 -10.11
C ASN A 139 30.44 -6.64 -9.95
N PRO A 140 31.35 -7.01 -9.04
CA PRO A 140 32.58 -6.27 -8.80
C PRO A 140 33.56 -6.28 -9.98
N PHE A 141 33.41 -7.20 -10.94
CA PHE A 141 34.26 -7.33 -12.13
C PHE A 141 33.65 -6.62 -13.35
N ASN A 142 32.33 -6.38 -13.33
CA ASN A 142 31.61 -5.69 -14.39
C ASN A 142 30.47 -4.85 -13.80
N PRO A 143 30.70 -3.57 -13.47
CA PRO A 143 29.71 -2.70 -12.84
C PRO A 143 28.41 -2.51 -13.62
N LYS A 144 28.39 -2.85 -14.92
CA LYS A 144 27.14 -2.85 -15.72
C LYS A 144 26.20 -3.99 -15.40
N GLU A 145 26.71 -5.06 -14.76
CA GLU A 145 25.89 -6.18 -14.31
C GLU A 145 25.39 -5.92 -12.88
N ILE A 146 24.09 -5.71 -12.74
CA ILE A 146 23.41 -5.46 -11.46
C ILE A 146 22.30 -6.49 -11.31
N TYR A 147 22.12 -7.01 -10.09
CA TYR A 147 21.09 -7.97 -9.78
C TYR A 147 20.27 -7.47 -8.59
N TYR A 148 18.95 -7.68 -8.62
CA TYR A 148 18.11 -7.49 -7.44
C TYR A 148 17.22 -8.71 -7.20
N GLY A 149 16.97 -8.96 -5.92
CA GLY A 149 16.06 -9.98 -5.44
C GLY A 149 14.71 -9.39 -5.06
N THR A 150 13.67 -10.22 -5.16
CA THR A 150 12.30 -9.81 -4.88
C THR A 150 11.63 -10.69 -3.83
N GLY A 151 10.57 -10.14 -3.21
CA GLY A 151 9.69 -10.83 -2.28
C GLY A 151 10.02 -10.60 -0.82
N GLU A 152 9.13 -9.96 -0.09
CA GLU A 152 9.22 -9.83 1.35
C GLU A 152 8.71 -11.11 2.02
N GLY A 153 9.49 -11.68 2.92
CA GLY A 153 9.17 -12.94 3.60
C GLY A 153 9.67 -12.94 5.02
N THR A 154 9.09 -12.08 5.83
CA THR A 154 9.39 -12.00 7.26
C THR A 154 8.57 -12.98 8.08
N GLY A 155 7.72 -13.79 7.43
CA GLY A 155 6.82 -14.75 8.07
C GLY A 155 5.55 -14.12 8.62
N ASN A 156 5.24 -12.89 8.22
CA ASN A 156 3.98 -12.24 8.54
C ASN A 156 2.92 -12.48 7.46
N SER A 157 1.66 -12.20 7.76
CA SER A 157 0.54 -12.46 6.85
C SER A 157 0.40 -11.44 5.72
N ALA A 158 1.15 -10.34 5.76
CA ALA A 158 1.17 -9.32 4.71
C ALA A 158 2.40 -9.43 3.81
N ASP A 159 3.16 -10.53 3.90
CA ASP A 159 4.32 -10.78 3.06
C ASP A 159 3.98 -10.69 1.57
N ILE A 160 4.79 -9.96 0.82
CA ILE A 160 4.62 -9.77 -0.62
C ILE A 160 5.50 -10.78 -1.35
N ASN A 161 4.88 -11.77 -1.97
CA ASN A 161 5.63 -12.72 -2.79
C ASN A 161 6.31 -12.00 -3.96
N GLY A 162 7.58 -12.33 -4.16
CA GLY A 162 8.41 -11.81 -5.23
C GLY A 162 8.20 -12.53 -6.56
N ALA A 163 9.15 -12.34 -7.45
CA ALA A 163 9.22 -12.96 -8.76
C ALA A 163 10.64 -13.47 -9.08
N GLY A 164 11.42 -13.83 -8.05
CA GLY A 164 12.80 -14.28 -8.23
C GLY A 164 13.79 -13.14 -8.38
N VAL A 165 14.85 -13.41 -9.16
CA VAL A 165 15.99 -12.50 -9.39
C VAL A 165 15.83 -11.80 -10.73
N PHE A 166 16.15 -10.52 -10.75
CA PHE A 166 16.23 -9.69 -11.96
C PHE A 166 17.67 -9.26 -12.21
N LYS A 167 18.05 -9.19 -13.48
CA LYS A 167 19.40 -8.86 -13.92
C LYS A 167 19.39 -7.70 -14.91
N SER A 168 20.29 -6.73 -14.71
CA SER A 168 20.70 -5.73 -15.69
C SER A 168 22.09 -6.07 -16.24
N VAL A 169 22.33 -5.68 -17.50
CA VAL A 169 23.66 -5.75 -18.15
C VAL A 169 24.07 -4.40 -18.76
N ASP A 170 23.28 -3.36 -18.47
CA ASP A 170 23.44 -2.02 -19.05
C ASP A 170 23.61 -0.91 -17.98
N GLY A 171 24.04 -1.30 -16.76
CA GLY A 171 24.22 -0.38 -15.65
C GLY A 171 22.92 0.01 -14.95
N GLY A 172 21.91 -0.87 -14.98
CA GLY A 172 20.65 -0.66 -14.28
C GLY A 172 19.62 0.16 -15.05
N LYS A 173 19.83 0.41 -16.35
CA LYS A 173 18.83 1.10 -17.20
C LYS A 173 17.64 0.22 -17.46
N THR A 174 17.89 -1.09 -17.70
CA THR A 174 16.85 -2.10 -17.88
C THR A 174 17.16 -3.36 -17.09
N PHE A 175 16.11 -4.06 -16.66
CA PHE A 175 16.23 -5.33 -15.95
C PHE A 175 15.37 -6.41 -16.61
N LYS A 176 15.83 -7.65 -16.53
CA LYS A 176 15.07 -8.83 -16.99
C LYS A 176 15.05 -9.89 -15.89
N GLN A 177 13.89 -10.50 -15.67
CA GLN A 177 13.73 -11.62 -14.76
C GLN A 177 14.60 -12.80 -15.25
N LEU A 178 15.36 -13.42 -14.37
CA LEU A 178 16.10 -14.65 -14.67
C LEU A 178 15.14 -15.84 -14.73
N ALA A 179 15.08 -16.49 -15.91
CA ALA A 179 14.22 -17.65 -16.15
C ALA A 179 14.50 -18.80 -15.15
N SER A 180 15.75 -18.96 -14.71
CA SER A 180 16.19 -19.95 -13.72
C SER A 180 15.54 -19.80 -12.36
N THR A 181 15.00 -18.63 -12.04
CA THR A 181 14.35 -18.32 -10.74
C THR A 181 12.83 -18.19 -10.86
N SER A 182 12.31 -18.01 -12.08
CA SER A 182 10.90 -17.63 -12.31
C SER A 182 9.86 -18.72 -11.98
N ALA A 183 10.26 -19.99 -11.93
CA ALA A 183 9.36 -21.12 -11.66
C ALA A 183 9.58 -21.78 -10.29
N LEU A 184 10.63 -21.41 -9.57
CA LEU A 184 11.00 -22.02 -8.30
C LEU A 184 10.39 -21.27 -7.13
N SER A 185 9.49 -21.91 -6.39
CA SER A 185 8.82 -21.31 -5.23
C SER A 185 9.79 -20.86 -4.12
N ALA A 186 10.99 -21.44 -4.03
CA ALA A 186 12.03 -20.98 -3.11
C ALA A 186 12.44 -19.53 -3.34
N PHE A 187 12.39 -19.06 -4.60
CA PHE A 187 12.72 -17.69 -4.97
C PHE A 187 11.54 -16.71 -4.84
N ALA A 188 10.42 -17.15 -4.28
CA ALA A 188 9.31 -16.25 -3.96
C ALA A 188 9.69 -15.23 -2.87
N THR A 189 10.72 -15.51 -2.09
CA THR A 189 11.21 -14.63 -1.02
C THR A 189 12.72 -14.71 -0.94
N ILE A 190 13.35 -13.66 -1.45
CA ILE A 190 14.80 -13.52 -1.43
C ILE A 190 15.18 -12.55 -0.32
N TRP A 191 16.03 -12.98 0.61
CA TRP A 191 16.55 -12.14 1.68
C TRP A 191 17.78 -11.36 1.25
N ASP A 192 18.71 -12.05 0.57
CA ASP A 192 19.95 -11.45 0.16
C ASP A 192 20.50 -12.07 -1.11
N ILE A 193 21.26 -11.27 -1.85
CA ILE A 193 21.97 -11.67 -3.07
C ILE A 193 23.35 -11.04 -3.05
N GLU A 194 24.39 -11.86 -3.15
CA GLU A 194 25.75 -11.38 -3.10
C GLU A 194 26.63 -12.02 -4.19
N TYR A 195 27.48 -11.20 -4.78
CA TYR A 195 28.41 -11.64 -5.82
C TYR A 195 29.72 -12.13 -5.22
N SER A 196 30.32 -13.20 -5.78
CA SER A 196 31.69 -13.60 -5.42
C SER A 196 32.67 -12.45 -5.66
N LYS A 197 33.68 -12.32 -4.81
CA LYS A 197 34.79 -11.34 -4.96
C LYS A 197 35.98 -11.95 -5.70
N THR A 198 35.92 -13.24 -6.05
CA THR A 198 37.01 -13.99 -6.70
C THR A 198 36.63 -14.57 -8.06
N ASP A 199 35.33 -14.74 -8.33
CA ASP A 199 34.84 -15.29 -9.60
C ASP A 199 33.74 -14.41 -10.21
N SER A 200 34.04 -13.92 -11.40
CA SER A 200 33.13 -13.01 -12.16
C SER A 200 31.84 -13.67 -12.67
N SER A 201 31.65 -14.96 -12.43
CA SER A 201 30.48 -15.75 -12.87
C SER A 201 29.62 -16.22 -11.70
N THR A 202 30.15 -16.17 -10.48
CA THR A 202 29.50 -16.76 -9.29
C THR A 202 28.72 -15.74 -8.48
N LEU A 203 27.47 -16.10 -8.16
CA LEU A 203 26.64 -15.35 -7.22
C LEU A 203 25.87 -16.30 -6.29
N TYR A 204 25.52 -15.82 -5.13
CA TYR A 204 24.81 -16.52 -4.06
C TYR A 204 23.47 -15.84 -3.79
N VAL A 205 22.45 -16.65 -3.47
CA VAL A 205 21.10 -16.17 -3.12
C VAL A 205 20.65 -16.87 -1.85
N GLY A 206 20.38 -16.09 -0.82
CA GLY A 206 19.76 -16.51 0.43
C GLY A 206 18.25 -16.33 0.37
N VAL A 207 17.52 -17.39 0.66
CA VAL A 207 16.05 -17.37 0.60
C VAL A 207 15.41 -17.63 1.96
N ALA A 208 14.13 -17.30 2.11
CA ALA A 208 13.39 -17.54 3.35
C ALA A 208 13.20 -19.03 3.67
N LYS A 209 13.04 -19.87 2.64
CA LYS A 209 12.89 -21.32 2.76
C LYS A 209 13.54 -21.99 1.57
N GLY A 210 14.44 -22.91 1.83
CA GLY A 210 15.16 -23.65 0.76
C GLY A 210 16.66 -23.63 0.94
N GLY A 211 17.22 -22.62 1.59
CA GLY A 211 18.63 -22.52 1.95
C GLY A 211 19.43 -21.52 1.09
N LEU A 212 20.70 -21.85 0.83
CA LEU A 212 21.63 -21.09 0.01
C LEU A 212 21.69 -21.67 -1.39
N PHE A 213 21.42 -20.80 -2.38
CA PHE A 213 21.57 -21.15 -3.80
C PHE A 213 22.84 -20.50 -4.34
N ARG A 214 23.53 -21.22 -5.23
CA ARG A 214 24.71 -20.76 -5.96
C ARG A 214 24.50 -20.86 -7.46
N SER A 215 24.87 -19.83 -8.19
CA SER A 215 25.07 -19.85 -9.64
C SER A 215 26.55 -19.68 -9.93
N THR A 216 27.09 -20.38 -10.94
CA THR A 216 28.45 -20.23 -11.46
C THR A 216 28.46 -19.79 -12.93
N ASP A 217 27.31 -19.33 -13.42
CA ASP A 217 27.06 -18.98 -14.81
C ASP A 217 26.26 -17.64 -14.93
N LYS A 218 26.48 -16.72 -14.01
CA LYS A 218 25.84 -15.39 -13.97
C LYS A 218 24.31 -15.45 -13.86
N GLY A 219 23.78 -16.46 -13.16
CA GLY A 219 22.37 -16.64 -12.90
C GLY A 219 21.61 -17.41 -13.98
N LEU A 220 22.27 -17.99 -14.98
CA LEU A 220 21.59 -18.83 -15.99
C LEU A 220 21.06 -20.12 -15.33
N THR A 221 21.79 -20.68 -14.37
CA THR A 221 21.32 -21.79 -13.53
C THR A 221 21.63 -21.55 -12.06
N PHE A 222 20.83 -22.14 -11.17
CA PHE A 222 21.07 -22.15 -9.74
C PHE A 222 21.01 -23.56 -9.18
N LYS A 223 21.94 -23.84 -8.25
CA LYS A 223 21.97 -25.09 -7.47
C LYS A 223 21.89 -24.77 -6.00
N VAL A 224 21.14 -25.59 -5.24
CA VAL A 224 21.17 -25.52 -3.79
C VAL A 224 22.53 -26.03 -3.33
N THR A 225 23.27 -25.20 -2.59
CA THR A 225 24.56 -25.59 -1.99
C THR A 225 24.45 -25.89 -0.50
N TYR A 226 23.46 -25.26 0.16
CA TYR A 226 23.13 -25.52 1.55
C TYR A 226 21.62 -25.57 1.71
N THR A 227 21.06 -26.73 2.03
CA THR A 227 19.62 -26.93 2.22
C THR A 227 19.21 -26.54 3.62
N SER A 228 18.20 -25.69 3.77
CA SER A 228 17.63 -25.31 5.06
C SER A 228 16.15 -24.96 4.94
N SER A 229 15.39 -25.29 5.98
CA SER A 229 14.01 -24.78 6.16
C SER A 229 13.97 -23.39 6.82
N MET A 230 15.13 -22.92 7.32
CA MET A 230 15.29 -21.63 7.98
C MET A 230 15.82 -20.59 7.01
N ALA A 231 15.52 -19.34 7.28
CA ALA A 231 15.93 -18.21 6.45
C ALA A 231 17.45 -17.98 6.49
N ILE A 232 18.02 -17.64 5.33
CA ILE A 232 19.36 -17.08 5.21
C ILE A 232 19.20 -15.58 4.96
N HIS A 233 19.51 -14.78 5.98
CA HIS A 233 19.17 -13.35 6.01
C HIS A 233 20.20 -12.46 5.34
N GLU A 234 21.48 -12.78 5.48
CA GLU A 234 22.58 -11.96 4.97
C GLU A 234 23.75 -12.84 4.57
N ILE A 235 24.39 -12.50 3.48
CA ILE A 235 25.54 -13.19 2.89
C ILE A 235 26.66 -12.18 2.74
N VAL A 236 27.87 -12.55 3.06
CA VAL A 236 29.08 -11.79 2.74
C VAL A 236 30.11 -12.68 2.07
N THR A 237 30.72 -12.16 1.02
CA THR A 237 31.81 -12.84 0.27
C THR A 237 33.11 -12.07 0.43
N TYR A 238 34.24 -12.79 0.46
CA TYR A 238 35.56 -12.26 0.68
C TYR A 238 36.49 -12.51 -0.51
N HIS A 239 37.57 -11.71 -0.63
CA HIS A 239 38.60 -11.88 -1.65
C HIS A 239 39.51 -13.10 -1.46
N ASP A 240 39.42 -13.82 -0.37
CA ASP A 240 40.11 -15.09 -0.11
C ASP A 240 39.25 -16.31 -0.41
N SER A 241 38.22 -16.16 -1.20
CA SER A 241 37.26 -17.21 -1.55
C SER A 241 36.49 -17.78 -0.35
N THR A 242 36.33 -17.00 0.74
CA THR A 242 35.41 -17.39 1.81
C THR A 242 34.06 -16.70 1.68
N ILE A 243 33.02 -17.43 2.09
CA ILE A 243 31.64 -16.93 2.21
C ILE A 243 31.16 -17.12 3.63
N TRP A 244 30.48 -16.13 4.18
CA TRP A 244 29.78 -16.22 5.45
C TRP A 244 28.31 -15.89 5.26
N PHE A 245 27.45 -16.56 6.03
CA PHE A 245 26.03 -16.23 6.04
C PHE A 245 25.39 -16.48 7.39
N GLY A 246 24.38 -15.68 7.72
CA GLY A 246 23.56 -15.84 8.90
C GLY A 246 22.41 -16.81 8.65
N LEU A 247 22.41 -17.95 9.36
CA LEU A 247 21.32 -18.93 9.32
C LEU A 247 20.47 -18.82 10.58
N GLU A 248 19.21 -18.51 10.41
CA GLU A 248 18.25 -18.42 11.52
C GLU A 248 18.25 -19.72 12.35
N THR A 249 18.15 -19.60 13.68
CA THR A 249 18.19 -20.65 14.70
C THR A 249 19.51 -21.39 14.84
N TYR A 250 20.42 -21.30 13.86
CA TYR A 250 21.65 -22.08 13.82
C TYR A 250 22.91 -21.23 14.06
N GLY A 251 22.95 -19.98 13.63
CA GLY A 251 24.06 -19.06 13.84
C GLY A 251 24.80 -18.68 12.57
N LEU A 252 26.03 -18.23 12.73
CA LEU A 252 26.90 -17.80 11.64
C LEU A 252 27.65 -18.97 11.04
N ILE A 253 27.61 -19.10 9.72
CA ILE A 253 28.23 -20.19 8.97
C ILE A 253 29.27 -19.62 8.01
N THR A 254 30.35 -20.35 7.80
CA THR A 254 31.39 -20.08 6.80
C THR A 254 31.62 -21.27 5.89
N ALA A 255 32.02 -20.99 4.66
CA ALA A 255 32.51 -21.98 3.71
C ALA A 255 33.56 -21.39 2.78
N THR A 256 34.33 -22.25 2.08
CA THR A 256 35.18 -21.83 0.96
C THR A 256 34.42 -21.95 -0.37
N GLU A 257 34.61 -21.03 -1.28
CA GLU A 257 34.00 -20.99 -2.62
C GLU A 257 34.64 -22.00 -3.59
N ASP A 258 34.80 -23.26 -3.15
CA ASP A 258 35.29 -24.35 -4.00
C ASP A 258 34.13 -25.19 -4.58
N SER A 259 34.43 -26.25 -5.32
CA SER A 259 33.45 -27.11 -5.98
C SER A 259 32.59 -27.93 -5.02
N ILE A 260 33.07 -28.14 -3.74
CA ILE A 260 32.42 -29.01 -2.75
C ILE A 260 32.09 -28.22 -1.47
N MET A 261 31.87 -26.98 -1.46
CA MET A 261 31.63 -26.09 -0.34
C MET A 261 31.38 -26.77 1.01
N LYS A 262 32.43 -26.87 1.83
CA LYS A 262 32.33 -27.43 3.16
C LYS A 262 31.90 -26.38 4.18
N PHE A 263 30.73 -26.52 4.71
CA PHE A 263 30.12 -25.55 5.64
C PHE A 263 30.55 -25.84 7.08
N THR A 264 31.00 -24.80 7.77
CA THR A 264 31.40 -24.85 9.17
C THR A 264 30.73 -23.71 9.93
N ARG A 265 30.18 -24.02 11.11
CA ARG A 265 29.64 -22.98 11.98
C ARG A 265 30.77 -22.35 12.81
N PHE A 266 30.76 -21.05 12.96
CA PHE A 266 31.59 -20.36 13.94
C PHE A 266 31.14 -20.72 15.36
N SER A 267 32.08 -21.15 16.22
CA SER A 267 31.74 -21.70 17.53
C SER A 267 32.29 -20.88 18.71
N ASN A 268 33.40 -20.19 18.55
CA ASN A 268 34.04 -19.49 19.67
C ASN A 268 33.28 -18.19 20.04
N VAL A 269 32.79 -18.09 21.29
CA VAL A 269 32.09 -16.93 21.87
C VAL A 269 30.70 -16.65 21.23
N LEU A 270 30.46 -17.05 19.99
CA LEU A 270 29.17 -16.88 19.34
C LEU A 270 28.14 -17.90 19.91
N PRO A 271 26.91 -17.45 20.20
CA PRO A 271 25.88 -18.35 20.72
C PRO A 271 25.56 -19.47 19.72
N SER A 272 25.24 -20.63 20.27
CA SER A 272 24.91 -21.84 19.49
C SER A 272 23.43 -22.18 19.46
N SER A 273 22.61 -21.48 20.22
CA SER A 273 21.16 -21.69 20.35
C SER A 273 20.46 -20.40 20.80
N GLY A 274 19.15 -20.37 20.71
CA GLY A 274 18.36 -19.19 21.11
C GLY A 274 18.52 -18.00 20.16
N ILE A 275 18.93 -18.25 18.91
CA ILE A 275 19.23 -17.24 17.90
C ILE A 275 18.09 -17.18 16.90
N GLY A 276 17.66 -15.98 16.54
CA GLY A 276 16.76 -15.72 15.41
C GLY A 276 17.51 -15.06 14.26
N ARG A 277 17.11 -13.85 13.91
CA ARG A 277 17.69 -13.09 12.80
C ARG A 277 19.14 -12.68 13.10
N ILE A 278 19.98 -12.71 12.06
CA ILE A 278 21.39 -12.34 12.10
C ILE A 278 21.66 -11.32 11.01
N SER A 279 22.41 -10.26 11.35
CA SER A 279 22.97 -9.31 10.40
C SER A 279 24.49 -9.25 10.54
N ILE A 280 25.19 -9.11 9.42
CA ILE A 280 26.65 -9.25 9.34
C ILE A 280 27.22 -8.22 8.38
N SER A 281 28.38 -7.65 8.72
CA SER A 281 29.11 -6.74 7.84
C SER A 281 30.61 -6.79 8.13
N TYR A 282 31.42 -6.50 7.12
CA TYR A 282 32.86 -6.35 7.28
C TYR A 282 33.38 -5.04 6.66
N SER A 283 34.51 -4.54 7.16
CA SER A 283 35.16 -3.35 6.61
C SER A 283 35.87 -3.66 5.30
N LYS A 284 35.46 -3.02 4.19
CA LYS A 284 36.05 -3.27 2.86
C LYS A 284 37.54 -3.04 2.82
N LYS A 285 38.08 -2.02 3.54
CA LYS A 285 39.52 -1.73 3.63
C LYS A 285 40.25 -2.67 4.58
N PHE A 286 39.56 -3.18 5.62
CA PHE A 286 40.13 -4.05 6.64
C PHE A 286 39.33 -5.35 6.73
N PRO A 287 39.36 -6.25 5.72
CA PRO A 287 38.44 -7.37 5.58
C PRO A 287 38.53 -8.40 6.71
N LYS A 288 39.59 -8.38 7.50
CA LYS A 288 39.68 -9.21 8.72
C LYS A 288 38.81 -8.70 9.87
N VAL A 289 38.28 -7.46 9.78
CA VAL A 289 37.41 -6.86 10.79
C VAL A 289 35.96 -6.96 10.32
N ALA A 290 35.19 -7.74 11.08
CA ALA A 290 33.75 -7.89 10.82
C ALA A 290 32.94 -7.77 12.11
N PHE A 291 31.67 -7.49 11.94
CA PHE A 291 30.69 -7.35 13.01
C PHE A 291 29.44 -8.17 12.67
N CYS A 292 28.81 -8.76 13.69
CA CYS A 292 27.48 -9.32 13.52
C CYS A 292 26.59 -8.99 14.70
N GLN A 293 25.30 -8.78 14.42
CA GLN A 293 24.21 -8.71 15.39
C GLN A 293 23.43 -10.01 15.36
N MET A 294 23.07 -10.52 16.53
CA MET A 294 22.25 -11.71 16.67
C MET A 294 21.07 -11.38 17.58
N LEU A 295 19.89 -11.69 17.12
CA LEU A 295 18.65 -11.54 17.87
C LEU A 295 18.24 -12.88 18.49
N ASN A 296 17.34 -12.82 19.49
CA ASN A 296 16.69 -14.00 20.02
C ASN A 296 15.74 -14.64 18.99
N THR A 297 15.24 -15.82 19.26
CA THR A 297 14.38 -16.59 18.36
C THR A 297 13.09 -15.87 17.98
N SER A 298 12.56 -14.99 18.83
CA SER A 298 11.40 -14.14 18.49
C SER A 298 11.77 -12.91 17.67
N GLY A 299 13.07 -12.60 17.52
CA GLY A 299 13.55 -11.40 16.83
C GLY A 299 13.21 -10.07 17.54
N THR A 300 12.89 -10.12 18.83
CA THR A 300 12.43 -8.95 19.60
C THR A 300 13.44 -8.42 20.60
N ALA A 301 14.57 -9.12 20.79
CA ALA A 301 15.63 -8.73 21.70
C ALA A 301 17.01 -9.10 21.16
N LEU A 302 18.01 -8.28 21.48
CA LEU A 302 19.40 -8.50 21.11
C LEU A 302 20.03 -9.58 22.01
N VAL A 303 20.55 -10.64 21.40
CA VAL A 303 21.42 -11.62 22.07
C VAL A 303 22.84 -11.03 22.24
N GLY A 304 23.34 -10.38 21.20
CA GLY A 304 24.60 -9.64 21.27
C GLY A 304 25.04 -9.07 19.94
N ILE A 305 25.99 -8.13 20.07
CA ILE A 305 26.81 -7.65 18.95
C ILE A 305 28.19 -8.20 19.15
N TYR A 306 28.77 -8.76 18.10
CA TYR A 306 30.06 -9.42 18.15
C TYR A 306 31.00 -8.81 17.11
N LYS A 307 32.30 -8.71 17.46
CA LYS A 307 33.38 -8.25 16.59
C LYS A 307 34.44 -9.31 16.46
N THR A 308 34.94 -9.51 15.25
CA THR A 308 36.20 -10.17 14.97
C THR A 308 37.20 -9.17 14.39
N SER A 309 38.50 -9.39 14.63
CA SER A 309 39.60 -8.63 14.02
C SER A 309 40.60 -9.52 13.30
N ASN A 310 40.28 -10.84 13.20
CA ASN A 310 41.14 -11.86 12.62
C ASN A 310 40.36 -12.85 11.75
N HIS A 311 39.39 -12.32 10.96
CA HIS A 311 38.62 -13.09 9.99
C HIS A 311 37.88 -14.28 10.62
N GLY A 312 37.19 -14.01 11.75
CA GLY A 312 36.34 -15.00 12.41
C GLY A 312 37.03 -16.02 13.29
N LEU A 313 38.37 -16.06 13.36
CA LEU A 313 39.11 -16.97 14.23
C LEU A 313 38.75 -16.76 15.70
N ASN A 314 38.58 -15.50 16.10
CA ASN A 314 38.12 -15.14 17.44
C ASN A 314 37.06 -14.07 17.38
N TRP A 315 36.09 -14.17 18.25
CA TRP A 315 35.00 -13.17 18.38
C TRP A 315 35.02 -12.58 19.80
N LYS A 316 34.68 -11.29 19.89
CA LYS A 316 34.49 -10.58 21.15
C LYS A 316 33.07 -10.03 21.19
N LYS A 317 32.33 -10.30 22.27
CA LYS A 317 31.05 -9.65 22.53
C LYS A 317 31.29 -8.20 22.92
N LEU A 318 30.54 -7.28 22.27
CA LEU A 318 30.57 -5.84 22.52
C LEU A 318 29.51 -5.44 23.56
N THR A 319 29.56 -4.19 24.01
CA THR A 319 28.45 -3.60 24.77
C THR A 319 27.19 -3.54 23.93
N SER A 320 26.02 -3.63 24.57
CA SER A 320 24.74 -3.56 23.89
C SER A 320 24.23 -2.12 23.82
N PRO A 321 23.60 -1.72 22.72
CA PRO A 321 22.76 -0.50 22.67
C PRO A 321 21.60 -0.58 23.66
N ILE A 322 20.83 0.52 23.75
CA ILE A 322 19.62 0.58 24.60
C ILE A 322 18.59 -0.52 24.25
N SER A 323 17.90 -1.01 25.26
CA SER A 323 17.09 -2.25 25.18
C SER A 323 15.94 -2.23 24.16
N ASN A 324 15.25 -1.08 23.98
CA ASN A 324 14.09 -0.98 23.08
C ASN A 324 14.43 -0.79 21.59
N THR A 325 15.71 -0.89 21.21
CA THR A 325 16.16 -0.80 19.81
C THR A 325 15.62 -1.94 18.95
N TYR A 326 15.37 -3.11 19.50
CA TYR A 326 15.14 -4.36 18.76
C TYR A 326 13.73 -4.94 18.88
N SER A 327 12.73 -4.17 19.34
CA SER A 327 11.37 -4.67 19.54
C SER A 327 10.73 -5.25 18.26
N TRP A 328 11.13 -4.78 17.07
CA TRP A 328 10.74 -5.29 15.75
C TRP A 328 11.95 -5.80 14.94
N GLY A 329 12.97 -6.31 15.62
CA GLY A 329 14.20 -6.74 14.98
C GLY A 329 14.03 -7.93 14.02
N TRP A 330 12.99 -8.74 14.20
CA TRP A 330 12.60 -9.77 13.24
C TRP A 330 12.29 -9.16 11.85
N TYR A 331 11.84 -7.92 11.82
CA TYR A 331 11.50 -7.16 10.62
C TYR A 331 12.61 -6.18 10.21
N CYS A 332 13.12 -5.39 11.15
CA CYS A 332 14.12 -4.33 10.98
C CYS A 332 15.46 -4.74 11.59
N LEU A 333 16.45 -5.06 10.81
CA LEU A 333 17.81 -5.36 11.32
C LEU A 333 18.83 -5.15 10.21
N ASN A 334 19.85 -4.33 10.48
CA ASN A 334 21.03 -4.21 9.65
C ASN A 334 22.25 -3.80 10.48
N THR A 335 23.39 -4.37 10.16
CA THR A 335 24.70 -4.01 10.71
C THR A 335 25.57 -3.52 9.60
N ASN A 336 26.28 -2.41 9.81
CA ASN A 336 27.26 -1.98 8.84
C ASN A 336 28.47 -1.33 9.55
N VAL A 337 29.62 -1.41 8.92
CA VAL A 337 30.86 -0.80 9.40
C VAL A 337 31.47 0.06 8.31
N SER A 338 32.02 1.20 8.71
CA SER A 338 32.68 2.09 7.76
C SER A 338 33.78 1.35 6.99
N SER A 339 33.80 1.58 5.68
CA SER A 339 34.80 0.97 4.80
C SER A 339 36.25 1.38 5.15
N VAL A 340 36.45 2.50 5.86
CA VAL A 340 37.79 3.07 6.15
C VAL A 340 38.08 3.24 7.63
N ASP A 341 37.06 3.18 8.51
CA ASP A 341 37.21 3.33 9.98
C ASP A 341 36.46 2.25 10.72
N THR A 342 37.17 1.23 11.18
CA THR A 342 36.58 0.09 11.90
C THR A 342 36.03 0.42 13.29
N ASN A 343 36.21 1.67 13.76
CA ASN A 343 35.60 2.15 15.00
C ASN A 343 34.21 2.74 14.78
N PHE A 344 33.89 3.14 13.54
CA PHE A 344 32.55 3.63 13.22
C PHE A 344 31.65 2.52 12.70
N ILE A 345 30.64 2.16 13.53
CA ILE A 345 29.75 1.02 13.32
C ILE A 345 28.31 1.49 13.43
N LEU A 346 27.45 0.90 12.63
CA LEU A 346 25.99 1.04 12.68
C LEU A 346 25.39 -0.25 13.22
N ALA A 347 24.50 -0.14 14.17
CA ALA A 347 23.64 -1.19 14.69
C ALA A 347 22.20 -0.68 14.66
N ILE A 348 21.47 -1.02 13.60
CA ILE A 348 20.17 -0.44 13.30
C ILE A 348 19.07 -1.49 13.30
N SER A 349 17.91 -1.08 13.80
CA SER A 349 16.66 -1.84 13.86
C SER A 349 15.49 -0.85 13.89
N VAL A 350 14.60 -0.90 14.91
CA VAL A 350 13.57 0.15 15.10
C VAL A 350 14.22 1.53 15.31
N LYS A 351 15.35 1.55 16.01
CA LYS A 351 16.20 2.73 16.19
C LYS A 351 17.53 2.55 15.46
N ALA A 352 18.11 3.66 15.04
CA ALA A 352 19.45 3.69 14.49
C ALA A 352 20.46 4.04 15.57
N MET A 353 21.37 3.10 15.85
CA MET A 353 22.46 3.29 16.81
C MET A 353 23.80 3.34 16.08
N SER A 354 24.69 4.21 16.53
CA SER A 354 26.07 4.29 16.03
C SER A 354 27.08 4.23 17.17
N SER A 355 28.23 3.65 16.89
CA SER A 355 29.41 3.70 17.74
C SER A 355 30.57 4.34 16.97
N SER A 356 31.34 5.20 17.60
CA SER A 356 32.58 5.78 17.06
C SER A 356 33.84 5.24 17.75
N ASN A 357 33.72 4.25 18.62
CA ASN A 357 34.80 3.69 19.42
C ASN A 357 34.83 2.14 19.40
N GLY A 358 34.49 1.57 18.26
CA GLY A 358 34.54 0.14 18.00
C GLY A 358 33.53 -0.69 18.79
N GLY A 359 32.39 -0.13 19.16
CA GLY A 359 31.31 -0.80 19.89
C GLY A 359 31.47 -0.77 21.41
N SER A 360 32.36 0.09 21.96
CA SER A 360 32.50 0.27 23.41
C SER A 360 31.33 1.08 23.99
N THR A 361 30.85 2.08 23.25
CA THR A 361 29.63 2.85 23.57
C THR A 361 28.77 3.04 22.35
N TRP A 362 27.48 3.28 22.55
CA TRP A 362 26.49 3.47 21.48
C TRP A 362 25.65 4.73 21.73
N ASN A 363 25.38 5.46 20.66
CA ASN A 363 24.54 6.64 20.68
C ASN A 363 23.41 6.48 19.67
N GLU A 364 22.22 6.95 20.03
CA GLU A 364 21.08 7.02 19.11
C GLU A 364 21.32 8.11 18.08
N MET A 365 21.19 7.78 16.80
CA MET A 365 21.33 8.71 15.70
C MET A 365 20.10 9.62 15.57
N ARG A 366 20.28 10.86 15.15
CA ARG A 366 19.14 11.72 14.83
C ARG A 366 18.51 11.26 13.52
N SER A 367 17.31 10.76 13.62
CA SER A 367 16.54 10.34 12.44
C SER A 367 15.20 11.05 12.36
N SER A 368 14.70 11.19 11.13
CA SER A 368 13.36 11.74 10.86
C SER A 368 12.27 10.65 10.86
N HIS A 369 12.67 9.38 10.86
CA HIS A 369 11.76 8.23 10.82
C HIS A 369 12.39 7.05 11.56
N ALA A 370 11.55 6.10 12.00
CA ALA A 370 11.97 4.84 12.62
C ALA A 370 12.06 3.69 11.60
N ASP A 371 12.27 2.47 12.09
CA ASP A 371 12.19 1.22 11.35
C ASP A 371 13.16 1.11 10.18
N PHE A 372 14.41 0.82 10.51
CA PHE A 372 15.53 0.84 9.59
C PHE A 372 15.83 -0.54 9.01
N HIS A 373 16.05 -0.61 7.69
CA HIS A 373 16.20 -1.86 6.97
C HIS A 373 17.54 -2.07 6.27
N SER A 374 18.14 -0.99 5.78
CA SER A 374 19.34 -1.07 4.97
C SER A 374 20.26 0.13 5.20
N SER A 375 21.55 -0.06 4.93
CA SER A 375 22.53 1.01 4.94
C SER A 375 23.63 0.76 3.91
N ALA A 376 24.20 1.83 3.35
CA ALA A 376 25.31 1.76 2.41
C ALA A 376 26.30 2.90 2.65
N PHE A 377 27.58 2.58 2.83
CA PHE A 377 28.64 3.59 2.93
C PHE A 377 29.11 4.02 1.56
N TYR A 378 29.30 5.33 1.37
CA TYR A 378 30.08 5.84 0.26
C TYR A 378 31.53 5.39 0.35
N PRO A 379 32.29 5.33 -0.76
CA PRO A 379 33.69 4.90 -0.75
C PRO A 379 34.60 5.65 0.24
N SER A 380 34.26 6.91 0.54
CA SER A 380 34.96 7.70 1.56
C SER A 380 34.81 7.18 2.98
N GLY A 381 33.82 6.33 3.25
CA GLY A 381 33.47 5.79 4.57
C GLY A 381 32.98 6.83 5.58
N ARG A 382 32.82 8.10 5.18
CA ARG A 382 32.35 9.20 6.04
C ARG A 382 30.85 9.41 5.90
N ASN A 383 30.38 9.49 4.67
CA ASN A 383 28.96 9.59 4.36
C ASN A 383 28.38 8.19 4.15
N PHE A 384 27.13 8.04 4.48
CA PHE A 384 26.39 6.80 4.25
C PHE A 384 24.90 7.08 4.07
N LEU A 385 24.22 6.16 3.44
CA LEU A 385 22.79 6.17 3.24
C LEU A 385 22.13 5.17 4.19
N ILE A 386 20.92 5.48 4.62
CA ILE A 386 20.03 4.56 5.34
C ILE A 386 18.66 4.56 4.68
N GLY A 387 18.10 3.36 4.49
CA GLY A 387 16.72 3.11 4.12
C GLY A 387 15.89 2.72 5.33
N ASN A 388 14.73 3.38 5.48
CA ASN A 388 13.75 3.12 6.53
C ASN A 388 12.31 3.21 5.96
N ASP A 389 11.29 3.14 6.84
CA ASP A 389 9.89 3.21 6.42
C ASP A 389 9.44 4.61 5.93
N GLY A 390 10.29 5.63 6.09
CA GLY A 390 10.11 6.98 5.56
C GLY A 390 10.94 7.30 4.31
N GLY A 391 11.75 6.35 3.79
CA GLY A 391 12.54 6.56 2.57
C GLY A 391 14.05 6.44 2.74
N VAL A 392 14.80 7.25 1.98
CA VAL A 392 16.27 7.30 1.96
C VAL A 392 16.78 8.57 2.61
N TYR A 393 17.73 8.41 3.54
CA TYR A 393 18.36 9.50 4.25
C TYR A 393 19.88 9.39 4.20
N GLN A 394 20.53 10.51 3.96
CA GLN A 394 21.99 10.61 3.99
C GLN A 394 22.49 11.13 5.34
N PHE A 395 23.50 10.48 5.85
CA PHE A 395 24.18 10.83 7.11
C PHE A 395 25.68 11.05 6.88
N ASN A 396 26.29 11.78 7.82
CA ASN A 396 27.72 11.89 7.94
C ASN A 396 28.16 11.44 9.33
N ASN A 397 29.24 10.65 9.43
CA ASN A 397 29.68 10.04 10.69
C ASN A 397 30.08 11.05 11.78
N LYS A 398 30.35 12.32 11.43
CA LYS A 398 30.66 13.39 12.40
C LYS A 398 29.39 14.09 12.93
N THR A 399 28.33 14.14 12.15
CA THR A 399 27.09 14.87 12.50
C THR A 399 25.89 13.95 12.70
N VAL A 400 26.10 12.65 12.75
CA VAL A 400 25.07 11.61 12.83
C VAL A 400 24.10 11.78 14.01
N LEU A 401 24.55 12.40 15.10
CA LEU A 401 23.71 12.67 16.30
C LEU A 401 22.88 13.96 16.17
N THR A 402 23.14 14.82 15.20
CA THR A 402 22.53 16.14 15.09
C THR A 402 21.81 16.41 13.78
N ALA A 403 22.19 15.73 12.71
CA ALA A 403 21.67 16.03 11.38
C ALA A 403 21.62 14.82 10.44
N ASN A 404 20.63 14.81 9.57
CA ASN A 404 20.55 13.99 8.36
C ASN A 404 19.97 14.82 7.22
N VAL A 405 20.06 14.29 6.01
CA VAL A 405 19.49 14.90 4.79
C VAL A 405 18.53 13.90 4.16
N SER A 406 17.26 14.29 4.01
CA SER A 406 16.29 13.50 3.25
C SER A 406 16.63 13.52 1.76
N LEU A 407 16.66 12.36 1.13
CA LEU A 407 16.82 12.18 -0.31
C LEU A 407 15.53 11.73 -0.98
N ASN A 408 14.38 12.01 -0.39
CA ASN A 408 13.07 11.48 -0.83
C ASN A 408 12.47 12.23 -2.02
N ASN A 409 13.08 13.32 -2.50
CA ASN A 409 12.49 14.13 -3.56
C ASN A 409 12.29 13.34 -4.87
N GLY A 410 11.06 13.06 -5.21
CA GLY A 410 10.67 12.25 -6.37
C GLY A 410 10.75 10.72 -6.14
N LEU A 411 11.07 10.25 -4.94
CA LEU A 411 11.01 8.83 -4.58
C LEU A 411 9.57 8.46 -4.18
N ASN A 412 8.71 8.26 -5.17
CA ASN A 412 7.29 8.07 -4.94
C ASN A 412 6.94 6.59 -4.68
N ILE A 413 7.24 6.14 -3.47
CA ILE A 413 6.97 4.76 -3.00
C ILE A 413 6.05 4.71 -1.77
N THR A 414 5.30 5.76 -1.53
CA THR A 414 4.37 5.87 -0.39
C THR A 414 3.26 4.84 -0.50
N GLN A 415 2.94 4.18 0.63
CA GLN A 415 1.95 3.11 0.73
C GLN A 415 0.63 3.67 1.29
N PHE A 416 -0.32 4.01 0.43
CA PHE A 416 -1.65 4.45 0.84
C PHE A 416 -2.55 3.26 1.16
N TYR A 417 -3.23 3.30 2.28
CA TYR A 417 -4.33 2.40 2.63
C TYR A 417 -5.65 2.86 2.04
N THR A 418 -5.87 4.18 2.00
CA THR A 418 -7.15 4.77 1.59
C THR A 418 -6.97 6.23 1.20
N GLY A 419 -8.02 6.85 0.71
CA GLY A 419 -8.04 8.28 0.43
C GLY A 419 -9.41 8.78 -0.01
N ASN A 420 -9.59 10.09 0.05
CA ASN A 420 -10.82 10.75 -0.38
C ASN A 420 -10.52 12.14 -0.97
N PHE A 421 -11.40 12.62 -1.83
CA PHE A 421 -11.34 13.98 -2.39
C PHE A 421 -12.16 14.95 -1.54
N ASN A 422 -11.82 16.23 -1.64
CA ASN A 422 -12.65 17.28 -1.05
C ASN A 422 -13.89 17.51 -1.93
N PRO A 423 -15.11 17.33 -1.41
CA PRO A 423 -16.34 17.47 -2.20
C PRO A 423 -16.59 18.89 -2.71
N LEU A 424 -15.91 19.89 -2.14
CA LEU A 424 -16.00 21.30 -2.55
C LEU A 424 -14.85 21.72 -3.47
N ASN A 425 -13.80 20.90 -3.58
CA ASN A 425 -12.64 21.20 -4.42
C ASN A 425 -11.98 19.90 -4.91
N SER A 426 -12.29 19.51 -6.13
CA SER A 426 -11.78 18.30 -6.78
C SER A 426 -10.26 18.26 -6.97
N LYS A 427 -9.56 19.36 -6.70
CA LYS A 427 -8.09 19.40 -6.77
C LYS A 427 -7.41 19.01 -5.46
N VAL A 428 -8.18 18.85 -4.38
CA VAL A 428 -7.70 18.54 -3.03
C VAL A 428 -8.00 17.09 -2.69
N PHE A 429 -7.01 16.42 -2.12
CA PHE A 429 -7.08 15.02 -1.73
C PHE A 429 -6.54 14.84 -0.30
N LEU A 430 -7.07 13.85 0.41
CA LEU A 430 -6.63 13.42 1.73
C LEU A 430 -6.48 11.91 1.70
N GLY A 431 -5.36 11.38 2.20
CA GLY A 431 -5.11 9.94 2.19
C GLY A 431 -4.30 9.45 3.37
N GLY A 432 -4.73 8.32 3.95
CA GLY A 432 -4.03 7.65 5.04
C GLY A 432 -2.95 6.70 4.50
N THR A 433 -1.77 6.74 5.11
CA THR A 433 -0.60 5.99 4.66
C THR A 433 0.00 5.13 5.75
N GLN A 434 0.59 4.01 5.37
CA GLN A 434 1.39 3.19 6.27
C GLN A 434 2.62 3.98 6.73
N ASP A 435 2.85 3.99 8.04
CA ASP A 435 4.00 4.57 8.75
C ASP A 435 4.23 6.08 8.55
N ASN A 436 3.52 6.73 7.62
CA ASN A 436 3.75 8.13 7.23
C ASN A 436 2.53 9.05 7.47
N GLY A 437 1.60 8.62 8.30
CA GLY A 437 0.46 9.42 8.75
C GLY A 437 -0.62 9.66 7.68
N THR A 438 -1.42 10.69 7.88
CA THR A 438 -2.43 11.12 6.90
C THR A 438 -1.91 12.31 6.10
N GLN A 439 -1.88 12.16 4.78
CA GLN A 439 -1.32 13.11 3.83
C GLN A 439 -2.44 13.95 3.21
N TYR A 440 -2.33 15.26 3.31
CA TYR A 440 -3.21 16.25 2.68
C TYR A 440 -2.52 16.87 1.47
N PHE A 441 -3.13 16.78 0.30
CA PHE A 441 -2.67 17.39 -0.95
C PHE A 441 -3.44 18.68 -1.23
N ASP A 442 -2.74 19.80 -1.30
CA ASP A 442 -3.31 21.14 -1.47
C ASP A 442 -3.30 21.65 -2.91
N THR A 443 -3.05 20.82 -3.90
CA THR A 443 -2.82 21.13 -5.33
C THR A 443 -1.35 21.34 -5.72
N LYS A 444 -0.46 21.52 -4.76
CA LYS A 444 0.97 21.77 -5.00
C LYS A 444 1.85 20.73 -4.32
N ASP A 445 1.59 20.45 -3.05
CA ASP A 445 2.43 19.56 -2.24
C ASP A 445 1.58 18.74 -1.27
N PHE A 446 2.19 17.75 -0.66
CA PHE A 446 1.59 16.93 0.38
C PHE A 446 2.09 17.37 1.75
N TYR A 447 1.17 17.40 2.72
CA TYR A 447 1.43 17.76 4.11
C TYR A 447 0.89 16.68 5.03
N ASN A 448 1.67 16.28 6.04
CA ASN A 448 1.20 15.38 7.09
C ASN A 448 0.30 16.16 8.06
N VAL A 449 -0.94 15.71 8.22
CA VAL A 449 -1.95 16.35 9.07
C VAL A 449 -2.37 15.51 10.27
N ASN A 450 -1.95 14.23 10.34
CA ASN A 450 -2.17 13.33 11.47
C ASN A 450 -1.13 12.21 11.47
N GLY A 451 -0.52 11.94 12.61
CA GLY A 451 0.55 10.95 12.75
C GLY A 451 0.08 9.50 12.87
N GLY A 452 1.03 8.59 13.11
CA GLY A 452 0.83 7.14 13.16
C GLY A 452 0.67 6.53 11.77
N ASP A 453 0.05 5.34 11.69
CA ASP A 453 -0.50 4.84 10.44
C ASP A 453 -1.77 5.62 10.13
N GLY A 454 -1.76 6.41 9.07
CA GLY A 454 -2.97 7.07 8.61
C GLY A 454 -3.96 6.04 8.09
N ALA A 455 -5.22 6.13 8.55
CA ALA A 455 -6.27 5.21 8.13
C ALA A 455 -7.32 5.94 7.28
N TYR A 456 -8.59 5.64 7.44
CA TYR A 456 -9.65 6.29 6.69
C TYR A 456 -9.68 7.80 6.95
N CYS A 457 -10.09 8.56 5.94
CA CYS A 457 -10.19 10.01 5.99
C CYS A 457 -11.35 10.50 5.12
N SER A 458 -11.92 11.63 5.47
CA SER A 458 -13.03 12.24 4.73
C SER A 458 -13.11 13.75 4.99
N PHE A 459 -13.91 14.43 4.18
CA PHE A 459 -14.22 15.84 4.34
C PHE A 459 -15.70 16.01 4.64
N SER A 460 -16.05 16.98 5.48
CA SER A 460 -17.42 17.47 5.57
C SER A 460 -17.78 18.30 4.32
N SER A 461 -18.90 17.98 3.72
CA SER A 461 -19.48 18.74 2.60
C SER A 461 -20.34 19.92 3.04
N THR A 462 -20.66 20.01 4.33
CA THR A 462 -21.56 21.02 4.92
C THR A 462 -20.86 21.77 6.06
N PRO A 463 -21.25 23.03 6.35
CA PRO A 463 -20.71 23.79 7.47
C PRO A 463 -21.03 23.14 8.84
N PRO A 464 -20.11 23.27 9.79
CA PRO A 464 -18.75 23.77 9.70
C PRO A 464 -17.86 22.77 8.99
N TYR A 465 -17.14 23.17 7.95
CA TYR A 465 -16.37 22.28 7.07
C TYR A 465 -15.19 21.65 7.81
N TYR A 466 -15.40 20.44 8.35
CA TYR A 466 -14.37 19.66 9.03
C TYR A 466 -13.61 18.74 8.09
N ASN A 467 -12.38 18.42 8.50
CA ASN A 467 -11.62 17.29 7.96
C ASN A 467 -11.65 16.16 9.00
N TYR A 468 -12.02 14.97 8.57
CA TYR A 468 -12.01 13.79 9.42
C TYR A 468 -10.83 12.91 9.05
N VAL A 469 -10.03 12.56 10.03
CA VAL A 469 -8.85 11.69 9.85
C VAL A 469 -8.86 10.61 10.92
N SER A 470 -8.35 9.44 10.58
CA SER A 470 -8.15 8.39 11.58
C SER A 470 -6.74 7.81 11.51
N SER A 471 -6.33 7.19 12.58
CA SER A 471 -5.15 6.36 12.66
C SER A 471 -5.54 4.95 13.10
N GLN A 472 -4.56 4.10 13.40
CA GLN A 472 -4.77 2.70 13.73
C GLN A 472 -5.72 2.51 14.92
N ASN A 473 -6.42 1.35 14.92
CA ASN A 473 -7.31 0.90 16.01
C ASN A 473 -8.49 1.84 16.29
N GLY A 474 -9.04 2.46 15.22
CA GLY A 474 -10.24 3.28 15.30
C GLY A 474 -10.04 4.65 15.97
N GLU A 475 -8.81 5.10 16.15
CA GLU A 475 -8.55 6.48 16.56
C GLU A 475 -9.00 7.43 15.47
N ILE A 476 -10.05 8.20 15.74
CA ILE A 476 -10.62 9.15 14.78
C ILE A 476 -10.61 10.57 15.37
N ARG A 477 -10.23 11.53 14.55
CA ARG A 477 -10.14 12.94 14.89
C ARG A 477 -10.93 13.79 13.89
N ARG A 478 -11.54 14.83 14.42
CA ARG A 478 -12.11 15.94 13.66
C ARG A 478 -11.13 17.10 13.71
N LEU A 479 -10.71 17.57 12.55
CA LEU A 479 -9.83 18.72 12.39
C LEU A 479 -10.63 19.89 11.84
N ASN A 480 -10.25 21.13 12.20
CA ASN A 480 -10.79 22.32 11.55
C ASN A 480 -10.39 22.34 10.06
N GLN A 481 -11.08 23.13 9.27
CA GLN A 481 -10.84 23.24 7.82
C GLN A 481 -9.38 23.62 7.50
N ASP A 482 -8.77 24.44 8.32
CA ASP A 482 -7.39 24.96 8.17
C ASP A 482 -6.35 24.14 8.99
N PHE A 483 -6.75 23.00 9.55
CA PHE A 483 -5.92 22.09 10.36
C PHE A 483 -5.32 22.69 11.65
N ASN A 484 -5.74 23.88 12.09
CA ASN A 484 -5.22 24.54 13.30
C ASN A 484 -5.87 24.06 14.60
N GLY A 485 -6.88 23.19 14.54
CA GLY A 485 -7.54 22.59 15.69
C GLY A 485 -7.90 21.12 15.46
N SER A 486 -7.78 20.32 16.51
CA SER A 486 -8.03 18.87 16.48
C SER A 486 -8.79 18.42 17.72
N VAL A 487 -9.86 17.64 17.53
CA VAL A 487 -10.64 17.02 18.60
C VAL A 487 -10.66 15.50 18.37
N ASN A 488 -10.34 14.73 19.41
CA ASN A 488 -10.57 13.29 19.38
C ASN A 488 -12.07 13.02 19.48
N ILE A 489 -12.61 12.30 18.50
CA ILE A 489 -14.03 11.98 18.40
C ILE A 489 -14.27 10.47 18.40
N LYS A 490 -13.32 9.66 18.86
CA LYS A 490 -13.47 8.21 18.97
C LYS A 490 -14.69 7.89 19.82
N PRO A 491 -15.57 6.96 19.37
CA PRO A 491 -16.72 6.56 20.16
C PRO A 491 -16.31 6.08 21.57
N PRO A 492 -16.95 6.57 22.64
CA PRO A 492 -16.68 6.12 24.00
C PRO A 492 -17.15 4.68 24.19
N GLY A 493 -16.46 3.91 25.03
CA GLY A 493 -16.79 2.51 25.32
C GLY A 493 -15.70 1.53 24.86
N SER A 494 -15.92 0.26 25.16
CA SER A 494 -14.95 -0.81 24.87
C SER A 494 -15.30 -1.52 23.56
N TYR A 495 -15.07 -0.86 22.44
CA TYR A 495 -15.28 -1.46 21.12
C TYR A 495 -13.95 -1.97 20.54
N ALA A 496 -13.99 -3.13 19.92
CA ALA A 496 -12.87 -3.67 19.18
C ALA A 496 -12.86 -3.10 17.74
N TYR A 497 -11.77 -2.54 17.32
CA TYR A 497 -11.59 -1.95 16.01
C TYR A 497 -10.57 -2.73 15.17
N TYR A 498 -10.62 -2.54 13.86
CA TYR A 498 -9.57 -2.98 12.95
C TYR A 498 -8.37 -2.05 13.05
N PHE A 499 -7.22 -2.53 12.60
CA PHE A 499 -6.01 -1.70 12.53
C PHE A 499 -6.26 -0.49 11.61
N ILE A 500 -6.66 -0.73 10.37
CA ILE A 500 -7.15 0.31 9.45
C ILE A 500 -8.68 0.26 9.45
N ASN A 501 -9.27 1.06 10.31
CA ASN A 501 -10.69 0.94 10.63
C ASN A 501 -11.57 1.79 9.72
N PRO A 502 -12.57 1.20 9.01
CA PRO A 502 -13.46 1.93 8.13
C PRO A 502 -14.38 2.90 8.87
N PHE A 503 -14.52 4.09 8.31
CA PHE A 503 -15.62 5.00 8.60
C PHE A 503 -16.05 5.74 7.32
N GLU A 504 -17.30 6.22 7.29
CA GLU A 504 -17.84 7.03 6.20
C GLU A 504 -18.54 8.27 6.74
N VAL A 505 -18.50 9.36 5.98
CA VAL A 505 -19.17 10.63 6.28
C VAL A 505 -20.24 10.90 5.23
N ASN A 506 -21.44 11.28 5.67
CA ASN A 506 -22.53 11.55 4.74
C ASN A 506 -22.22 12.80 3.90
N THR A 507 -22.28 12.66 2.58
CA THR A 507 -22.04 13.77 1.65
C THR A 507 -23.18 14.80 1.57
N GLN A 508 -24.35 14.52 2.14
CA GLN A 508 -25.48 15.44 2.23
C GLN A 508 -25.55 16.17 3.59
N ASP A 509 -24.90 15.58 4.61
CA ASP A 509 -24.77 16.19 5.93
C ASP A 509 -23.44 15.74 6.57
N GLY A 510 -22.42 16.55 6.46
CA GLY A 510 -21.08 16.25 6.94
C GLY A 510 -20.94 16.09 8.47
N ASN A 511 -22.01 16.28 9.24
CA ASN A 511 -22.03 15.98 10.67
C ASN A 511 -22.40 14.51 10.94
N GLN A 512 -22.93 13.80 9.97
CA GLN A 512 -23.27 12.39 10.08
C GLN A 512 -22.05 11.52 9.77
N ILE A 513 -21.60 10.74 10.74
CA ILE A 513 -20.45 9.84 10.65
C ILE A 513 -20.89 8.43 11.05
N TYR A 514 -20.46 7.46 10.28
CA TYR A 514 -20.70 6.04 10.54
C TYR A 514 -19.34 5.34 10.65
N ILE A 515 -19.09 4.68 11.79
CA ILE A 515 -17.83 3.96 12.03
C ILE A 515 -18.09 2.49 12.32
N LEU A 516 -17.30 1.63 11.69
CA LEU A 516 -17.33 0.21 11.93
C LEU A 516 -16.56 -0.14 13.20
N SER A 517 -17.14 -0.98 14.07
CA SER A 517 -16.37 -1.81 15.00
C SER A 517 -16.46 -3.27 14.54
N LYS A 518 -15.63 -4.17 15.10
CA LYS A 518 -15.68 -5.60 14.73
C LYS A 518 -17.03 -6.24 14.97
N THR A 519 -17.87 -5.68 15.81
CA THR A 519 -19.15 -6.25 16.24
C THR A 519 -20.37 -5.34 16.04
N LYS A 520 -20.16 -4.05 15.71
CA LYS A 520 -21.26 -3.08 15.59
C LYS A 520 -20.93 -1.97 14.59
N ILE A 521 -21.95 -1.30 14.10
CA ILE A 521 -21.84 0.01 13.46
C ILE A 521 -22.28 1.07 14.48
N LEU A 522 -21.51 2.13 14.59
CA LEU A 522 -21.79 3.29 15.44
C LEU A 522 -22.05 4.51 14.55
N ALA A 523 -23.00 5.32 14.96
CA ALA A 523 -23.40 6.53 14.24
C ALA A 523 -23.32 7.77 15.13
N SER A 524 -22.82 8.86 14.56
CA SER A 524 -22.89 10.22 15.11
C SER A 524 -23.67 11.12 14.17
N LYS A 525 -24.39 12.11 14.71
CA LYS A 525 -25.13 13.12 13.95
C LYS A 525 -24.66 14.55 14.24
N ASP A 526 -23.66 14.68 15.08
CA ASP A 526 -23.14 15.93 15.60
C ASP A 526 -21.62 16.04 15.45
N ALA A 527 -21.11 15.54 14.31
CA ALA A 527 -19.70 15.58 13.96
C ALA A 527 -18.80 14.88 15.01
N GLY A 528 -19.28 13.79 15.60
CA GLY A 528 -18.56 13.01 16.61
C GLY A 528 -18.71 13.53 18.04
N GLY A 529 -19.59 14.49 18.32
CA GLY A 529 -19.86 14.97 19.66
C GLY A 529 -20.56 13.93 20.52
N SER A 530 -21.44 13.12 19.93
CA SER A 530 -22.09 11.97 20.56
C SER A 530 -22.20 10.80 19.60
N TRP A 531 -22.33 9.57 20.13
CA TRP A 531 -22.41 8.34 19.39
C TRP A 531 -23.53 7.44 19.86
N LYS A 532 -24.17 6.76 18.93
CA LYS A 532 -25.17 5.72 19.19
C LYS A 532 -24.80 4.44 18.44
N GLU A 533 -25.15 3.29 19.01
CA GLU A 533 -25.10 2.02 18.31
C GLU A 533 -26.22 1.99 17.26
N LEU A 534 -25.83 1.86 16.00
CA LEU A 534 -26.77 1.76 14.89
C LEU A 534 -27.32 0.34 14.75
N THR A 535 -26.49 -0.67 15.06
CA THR A 535 -26.83 -2.09 14.93
C THR A 535 -26.75 -2.81 16.27
N ALA A 536 -27.46 -3.94 16.38
CA ALA A 536 -27.18 -4.95 17.39
C ALA A 536 -25.80 -5.59 17.18
N ASN A 537 -25.41 -6.55 18.03
CA ASN A 537 -24.15 -7.27 17.85
C ASN A 537 -24.19 -8.12 16.57
N LEU A 538 -23.24 -7.87 15.69
CA LEU A 538 -23.04 -8.62 14.45
C LEU A 538 -22.27 -9.91 14.77
N ASN A 539 -22.82 -11.06 14.32
CA ASN A 539 -22.22 -12.39 14.51
C ASN A 539 -21.29 -12.80 13.36
N LYS A 540 -20.99 -11.89 12.43
CA LYS A 540 -20.21 -12.14 11.23
C LYS A 540 -19.09 -11.10 11.10
N THR A 541 -17.96 -11.49 10.48
CA THR A 541 -16.86 -10.60 10.17
C THR A 541 -17.28 -9.58 9.11
N VAL A 542 -17.19 -8.29 9.45
CA VAL A 542 -17.50 -7.16 8.58
C VAL A 542 -16.22 -6.33 8.40
N LEU A 543 -15.86 -6.01 7.16
CA LEU A 543 -14.59 -5.37 6.79
C LEU A 543 -14.76 -4.09 5.97
N SER A 544 -15.96 -3.89 5.41
CA SER A 544 -16.25 -2.78 4.50
C SER A 544 -17.54 -2.06 4.86
N LEU A 545 -17.55 -0.77 4.57
CA LEU A 545 -18.66 0.15 4.82
C LEU A 545 -18.93 0.95 3.55
N GLY A 546 -20.21 1.20 3.23
CA GLY A 546 -20.63 2.11 2.17
C GLY A 546 -21.96 2.76 2.55
N ILE A 547 -22.15 4.00 2.12
CA ILE A 547 -23.38 4.75 2.42
C ILE A 547 -24.03 5.29 1.14
N SER A 548 -25.36 5.38 1.13
CA SER A 548 -26.09 6.05 0.05
C SER A 548 -25.93 7.58 0.14
N TYR A 549 -26.23 8.24 -0.97
CA TYR A 549 -26.02 9.71 -1.12
C TYR A 549 -27.29 10.50 -0.79
N GLU A 550 -27.98 10.13 0.28
CA GLU A 550 -29.24 10.71 0.75
C GLU A 550 -29.03 11.41 2.10
N LYS A 551 -29.92 12.32 2.44
CA LYS A 551 -29.86 13.03 3.73
C LYS A 551 -30.06 12.07 4.93
N ASP A 552 -30.94 11.07 4.80
CA ASP A 552 -31.10 9.94 5.71
C ASP A 552 -30.61 8.69 4.98
N PRO A 553 -29.31 8.35 5.07
CA PRO A 553 -28.71 7.36 4.19
C PRO A 553 -29.06 5.93 4.60
N THR A 554 -29.00 5.03 3.63
CA THR A 554 -28.85 3.59 3.90
C THR A 554 -27.37 3.28 4.08
N VAL A 555 -27.03 2.64 5.19
CA VAL A 555 -25.68 2.15 5.47
C VAL A 555 -25.58 0.68 5.09
N TYR A 556 -24.62 0.36 4.23
CA TYR A 556 -24.28 -1.00 3.81
C TYR A 556 -22.98 -1.42 4.43
N PHE A 557 -22.86 -2.68 4.85
CA PHE A 557 -21.61 -3.20 5.39
C PHE A 557 -21.46 -4.69 5.03
N GLY A 558 -20.21 -5.07 4.73
CA GLY A 558 -19.93 -6.40 4.21
C GLY A 558 -18.56 -6.92 4.63
N GLY A 559 -18.32 -8.22 4.40
CA GLY A 559 -17.08 -8.85 4.83
C GLY A 559 -16.93 -10.31 4.43
N GLY A 560 -16.31 -11.10 5.31
CA GLY A 560 -15.98 -12.50 5.09
C GLY A 560 -17.21 -13.39 4.90
N GLY A 561 -17.07 -14.46 4.11
CA GLY A 561 -18.15 -15.41 3.83
C GLY A 561 -19.29 -14.82 3.00
N THR A 562 -19.05 -13.76 2.24
CA THR A 562 -20.04 -12.97 1.48
C THR A 562 -21.09 -12.32 2.40
N THR A 563 -20.65 -11.94 3.59
CA THR A 563 -21.50 -11.18 4.53
C THR A 563 -21.88 -9.84 3.91
N LEU A 564 -23.19 -9.53 3.92
CA LEU A 564 -23.73 -8.25 3.46
C LEU A 564 -24.97 -7.89 4.28
N TYR A 565 -24.97 -6.68 4.81
CA TYR A 565 -26.09 -6.10 5.55
C TYR A 565 -26.46 -4.73 4.99
N ARG A 566 -27.66 -4.27 5.26
CA ARG A 566 -28.09 -2.89 5.10
C ARG A 566 -28.82 -2.38 6.34
N CYS A 567 -28.65 -1.12 6.67
CA CYS A 567 -29.46 -0.37 7.64
C CYS A 567 -30.09 0.82 6.90
N PRO A 568 -31.38 0.74 6.57
CA PRO A 568 -32.09 1.86 5.95
C PRO A 568 -32.34 2.98 6.97
N ASN A 569 -32.42 4.22 6.50
CA ASN A 569 -32.71 5.41 7.32
C ASN A 569 -31.79 5.52 8.54
N ALA A 570 -30.50 5.34 8.33
CA ALA A 570 -29.50 5.23 9.42
C ALA A 570 -29.33 6.50 10.25
N ALA A 571 -29.82 7.65 9.76
CA ALA A 571 -29.85 8.87 10.53
C ALA A 571 -31.04 8.91 11.53
N THR A 572 -32.10 8.14 11.32
CA THR A 572 -33.33 8.23 12.14
C THR A 572 -33.68 6.94 12.85
N VAL A 573 -33.30 5.78 12.32
CA VAL A 573 -33.65 4.46 12.84
C VAL A 573 -32.41 3.70 13.31
N ILE A 574 -32.50 3.02 14.45
CA ILE A 574 -31.47 2.12 14.99
C ILE A 574 -32.00 0.67 14.99
N ASN A 575 -31.09 -0.32 15.02
CA ASN A 575 -31.40 -1.74 15.01
C ASN A 575 -32.34 -2.14 13.86
N SER A 576 -32.06 -1.55 12.69
CA SER A 576 -32.82 -1.79 11.45
C SER A 576 -32.05 -2.64 10.44
N GLU A 577 -30.98 -3.31 10.88
CA GLU A 577 -30.15 -4.12 10.01
C GLU A 577 -30.89 -5.29 9.41
N VAL A 578 -30.76 -5.41 8.10
CA VAL A 578 -31.31 -6.52 7.31
C VAL A 578 -30.13 -7.33 6.77
N ASP A 579 -30.08 -8.61 7.08
CA ASP A 579 -29.06 -9.54 6.57
C ASP A 579 -29.40 -9.97 5.14
N LEU A 580 -28.61 -9.54 4.19
CA LEU A 580 -28.71 -9.88 2.77
C LEU A 580 -27.74 -11.01 2.37
N SER A 581 -26.95 -11.56 3.29
CA SER A 581 -25.91 -12.56 2.98
C SER A 581 -26.47 -13.82 2.32
N ALA A 582 -27.65 -14.24 2.72
CA ALA A 582 -28.31 -15.43 2.16
C ALA A 582 -28.71 -15.27 0.68
N THR A 583 -28.85 -14.01 0.20
CA THR A 583 -29.25 -13.73 -1.19
C THR A 583 -28.11 -13.92 -2.18
N ALA A 584 -26.86 -14.04 -1.69
CA ALA A 584 -25.70 -14.23 -2.54
C ALA A 584 -25.78 -15.55 -3.33
N PRO A 585 -25.56 -15.51 -4.66
CA PRO A 585 -25.55 -16.71 -5.49
C PRO A 585 -24.37 -17.62 -5.12
N THR A 586 -24.48 -18.92 -5.46
CA THR A 586 -23.46 -19.93 -5.15
C THR A 586 -22.06 -19.52 -5.59
N LEU A 587 -21.92 -18.87 -6.75
CA LEU A 587 -20.65 -18.39 -7.28
C LEU A 587 -20.02 -17.27 -6.43
N ALA A 588 -20.81 -16.50 -5.68
CA ALA A 588 -20.32 -15.44 -4.79
C ALA A 588 -20.01 -15.96 -3.38
N LYS A 589 -20.65 -17.06 -2.94
CA LYS A 589 -20.56 -17.56 -1.56
C LYS A 589 -19.12 -17.85 -1.13
N GLY A 590 -18.77 -17.43 0.07
CA GLY A 590 -17.44 -17.60 0.66
C GLY A 590 -16.41 -16.56 0.23
N GLY A 591 -16.79 -15.59 -0.60
CA GLY A 591 -15.92 -14.44 -0.93
C GLY A 591 -15.82 -13.43 0.22
N VAL A 592 -14.87 -12.50 0.13
CA VAL A 592 -14.69 -11.41 1.10
C VAL A 592 -15.08 -10.09 0.44
N ILE A 593 -16.24 -9.53 0.82
CA ILE A 593 -16.66 -8.21 0.35
C ILE A 593 -15.82 -7.15 1.05
N ASN A 594 -14.92 -6.52 0.28
CA ASN A 594 -13.97 -5.53 0.76
C ASN A 594 -14.31 -4.09 0.36
N CYS A 595 -15.16 -3.90 -0.64
CA CYS A 595 -15.64 -2.60 -1.06
C CYS A 595 -17.12 -2.67 -1.40
N ILE A 596 -17.86 -1.68 -0.95
CA ILE A 596 -19.26 -1.46 -1.30
C ILE A 596 -19.38 -0.05 -1.87
N LYS A 597 -19.78 0.07 -3.13
CA LYS A 597 -20.02 1.34 -3.80
C LYS A 597 -21.50 1.48 -4.11
N VAL A 598 -22.16 2.45 -3.50
CA VAL A 598 -23.55 2.76 -3.82
C VAL A 598 -23.60 3.59 -5.11
N SER A 599 -24.55 3.32 -5.98
CA SER A 599 -24.78 4.14 -7.18
C SER A 599 -25.20 5.56 -6.78
N ARG A 600 -24.60 6.57 -7.40
CA ARG A 600 -24.95 7.97 -7.14
C ARG A 600 -26.31 8.38 -7.75
N THR A 601 -26.74 7.68 -8.78
CA THR A 601 -27.96 7.99 -9.52
C THR A 601 -29.17 7.13 -9.13
N ASN A 602 -28.90 5.98 -8.48
CA ASN A 602 -29.96 5.07 -8.03
C ASN A 602 -29.57 4.37 -6.73
N PRO A 603 -30.09 4.77 -5.56
CA PRO A 603 -29.76 4.18 -4.26
C PRO A 603 -30.13 2.71 -4.14
N ASN A 604 -30.97 2.17 -5.03
CA ASN A 604 -31.30 0.75 -5.10
C ASN A 604 -30.29 -0.11 -5.85
N ILE A 605 -29.14 0.47 -6.26
CA ILE A 605 -28.04 -0.24 -6.92
C ILE A 605 -26.78 -0.07 -6.11
N ILE A 606 -26.12 -1.19 -5.79
CA ILE A 606 -24.78 -1.20 -5.25
C ILE A 606 -23.85 -2.08 -6.10
N TYR A 607 -22.55 -1.76 -6.03
CA TYR A 607 -21.47 -2.54 -6.59
C TYR A 607 -20.61 -3.05 -5.45
N VAL A 608 -20.25 -4.32 -5.48
CA VAL A 608 -19.36 -4.91 -4.48
C VAL A 608 -18.16 -5.55 -5.15
N SER A 609 -17.00 -5.39 -4.54
CA SER A 609 -15.80 -6.11 -4.97
C SER A 609 -15.32 -7.08 -3.89
N MET A 610 -14.66 -8.16 -4.33
CA MET A 610 -14.13 -9.22 -3.49
C MET A 610 -12.61 -9.27 -3.58
N SER A 611 -11.95 -9.22 -2.43
CA SER A 611 -10.49 -9.12 -2.32
C SER A 611 -9.80 -10.44 -1.98
N ASP A 612 -10.54 -11.53 -1.82
CA ASP A 612 -9.93 -12.85 -1.55
C ASP A 612 -9.26 -13.45 -2.79
N VAL A 613 -8.38 -14.43 -2.60
CA VAL A 613 -7.56 -15.04 -3.66
C VAL A 613 -8.12 -16.32 -4.25
N ASN A 614 -9.37 -16.67 -3.93
CA ASN A 614 -10.00 -17.84 -4.53
C ASN A 614 -10.41 -17.55 -6.00
N SER A 615 -10.79 -18.57 -6.78
CA SER A 615 -11.13 -18.47 -8.19
C SER A 615 -12.57 -18.05 -8.49
N LYS A 616 -13.16 -17.20 -7.64
CA LYS A 616 -14.55 -16.74 -7.77
C LYS A 616 -14.66 -15.44 -8.56
N PRO A 617 -15.84 -15.10 -9.13
CA PRO A 617 -16.09 -13.76 -9.68
C PRO A 617 -15.85 -12.66 -8.64
N ARG A 618 -15.21 -11.57 -9.06
CA ARG A 618 -14.68 -10.54 -8.17
C ARG A 618 -15.51 -9.28 -8.05
N VAL A 619 -16.31 -8.97 -9.08
CA VAL A 619 -17.14 -7.76 -9.11
C VAL A 619 -18.57 -8.13 -9.38
N TRP A 620 -19.46 -7.61 -8.55
CA TRP A 620 -20.88 -7.86 -8.62
C TRP A 620 -21.66 -6.55 -8.59
N LYS A 621 -22.73 -6.48 -9.40
CA LYS A 621 -23.75 -5.45 -9.34
C LYS A 621 -25.00 -6.04 -8.68
N LEU A 622 -25.52 -5.36 -7.68
CA LEU A 622 -26.76 -5.73 -7.01
C LEU A 622 -27.83 -4.69 -7.34
N ASN A 623 -28.96 -5.15 -7.83
CA ASN A 623 -30.15 -4.33 -8.07
C ASN A 623 -31.22 -4.62 -7.01
N ASN A 624 -32.11 -3.64 -6.78
CA ASN A 624 -33.19 -3.73 -5.80
C ASN A 624 -32.72 -4.01 -4.37
N VAL A 625 -31.60 -3.41 -3.98
CA VAL A 625 -31.02 -3.62 -2.63
C VAL A 625 -31.89 -3.05 -1.50
N GLY A 626 -32.92 -2.25 -1.81
CA GLY A 626 -33.96 -1.85 -0.89
C GLY A 626 -34.91 -2.98 -0.50
N SER A 627 -35.01 -4.05 -1.29
CA SER A 627 -35.77 -5.25 -0.98
C SER A 627 -34.97 -6.27 -0.15
N ASN A 628 -35.63 -7.28 0.40
CA ASN A 628 -34.97 -8.38 1.11
C ASN A 628 -34.42 -9.46 0.15
N SER A 629 -34.62 -9.30 -1.16
CA SER A 629 -34.18 -10.24 -2.21
C SER A 629 -33.57 -9.47 -3.39
N PRO A 630 -32.41 -8.83 -3.21
CA PRO A 630 -31.72 -8.15 -4.30
C PRO A 630 -31.27 -9.15 -5.38
N SER A 631 -31.21 -8.70 -6.62
CA SER A 631 -30.68 -9.51 -7.70
C SER A 631 -29.17 -9.22 -7.88
N TRP A 632 -28.36 -10.28 -7.93
CA TRP A 632 -26.92 -10.23 -8.11
C TRP A 632 -26.55 -10.52 -9.57
N THR A 633 -25.83 -9.62 -10.19
CA THR A 633 -25.29 -9.78 -11.53
C THR A 633 -23.77 -9.84 -11.47
N ASN A 634 -23.15 -10.90 -11.97
CA ASN A 634 -21.71 -11.00 -12.12
C ASN A 634 -21.24 -10.08 -13.25
N ILE A 635 -20.39 -9.13 -12.93
CA ILE A 635 -19.80 -8.17 -13.86
C ILE A 635 -18.25 -8.24 -13.86
N SER A 636 -17.71 -9.40 -13.51
CA SER A 636 -16.25 -9.63 -13.50
C SER A 636 -15.66 -9.84 -14.89
N GLY A 637 -16.48 -10.20 -15.88
CA GLY A 637 -16.07 -10.41 -17.27
C GLY A 637 -14.82 -11.25 -17.41
N ASN A 638 -13.84 -10.70 -18.12
CA ASN A 638 -12.53 -11.31 -18.39
C ASN A 638 -11.43 -10.90 -17.40
N LEU A 639 -11.76 -10.36 -16.21
CA LEU A 639 -10.75 -10.13 -15.18
C LEU A 639 -9.95 -11.41 -14.89
N PRO A 640 -8.62 -11.32 -14.67
CA PRO A 640 -7.79 -12.48 -14.39
C PRO A 640 -8.32 -13.33 -13.24
N VAL A 641 -8.30 -14.65 -13.41
CA VAL A 641 -8.74 -15.60 -12.38
C VAL A 641 -7.91 -15.41 -11.11
N SER A 642 -8.59 -15.45 -9.96
CA SER A 642 -7.99 -15.27 -8.63
C SER A 642 -7.30 -13.93 -8.40
N LEU A 643 -7.49 -12.93 -9.27
CA LEU A 643 -6.98 -11.57 -9.04
C LEU A 643 -7.87 -10.86 -8.01
N PRO A 644 -7.37 -10.49 -6.83
CA PRO A 644 -8.15 -9.73 -5.86
C PRO A 644 -8.54 -8.35 -6.39
N VAL A 645 -9.82 -8.00 -6.24
CA VAL A 645 -10.33 -6.66 -6.54
C VAL A 645 -10.62 -5.95 -5.22
N ASN A 646 -9.78 -4.98 -4.87
CA ASN A 646 -9.83 -4.29 -3.57
C ASN A 646 -10.88 -3.20 -3.52
N CYS A 647 -11.12 -2.53 -4.64
CA CYS A 647 -12.12 -1.47 -4.75
C CYS A 647 -12.67 -1.38 -6.16
N VAL A 648 -13.88 -0.83 -6.25
CA VAL A 648 -14.54 -0.49 -7.52
C VAL A 648 -15.03 0.95 -7.46
N GLU A 649 -14.88 1.67 -8.56
CA GLU A 649 -15.42 3.02 -8.75
C GLU A 649 -16.24 3.04 -10.03
N VAL A 650 -17.39 3.73 -9.98
CA VAL A 650 -18.35 3.77 -11.07
C VAL A 650 -18.52 5.20 -11.54
N ASN A 651 -18.47 5.42 -12.85
CA ASN A 651 -18.73 6.73 -13.41
C ASN A 651 -20.17 7.18 -13.07
N PRO A 652 -20.35 8.30 -12.37
CA PRO A 652 -21.68 8.77 -11.97
C PRO A 652 -22.60 9.08 -13.14
N GLN A 653 -22.08 9.34 -14.34
CA GLN A 653 -22.86 9.69 -15.52
C GLN A 653 -23.11 8.50 -16.44
N ASP A 654 -22.28 7.48 -16.39
CA ASP A 654 -22.43 6.27 -17.19
C ASP A 654 -21.99 5.03 -16.39
N SER A 655 -22.95 4.29 -15.91
CA SER A 655 -22.69 3.10 -15.10
C SER A 655 -22.03 1.94 -15.86
N ASN A 656 -21.88 2.01 -17.18
CA ASN A 656 -21.10 1.05 -17.95
C ASN A 656 -19.60 1.29 -17.85
N VAL A 657 -19.20 2.54 -17.49
CA VAL A 657 -17.80 2.93 -17.30
C VAL A 657 -17.43 2.73 -15.83
N MET A 658 -16.52 1.80 -15.56
CA MET A 658 -16.10 1.45 -14.20
C MET A 658 -14.59 1.23 -14.13
N LEU A 659 -14.05 1.39 -12.92
CA LEU A 659 -12.65 1.12 -12.59
C LEU A 659 -12.59 0.06 -11.47
N ALA A 660 -11.64 -0.85 -11.57
CA ALA A 660 -11.33 -1.85 -10.56
C ALA A 660 -9.88 -1.70 -10.10
N GLY A 661 -9.68 -1.38 -8.82
CA GLY A 661 -8.39 -1.38 -8.17
C GLY A 661 -8.07 -2.79 -7.68
N THR A 662 -6.96 -3.34 -8.17
CA THR A 662 -6.58 -4.74 -7.91
C THR A 662 -5.24 -4.85 -7.21
N ASP A 663 -4.81 -6.07 -6.85
CA ASP A 663 -3.44 -6.32 -6.36
C ASP A 663 -2.37 -6.23 -7.49
N PHE A 664 -2.80 -6.04 -8.74
CA PHE A 664 -1.93 -6.02 -9.91
C PHE A 664 -2.29 -4.87 -10.87
N GLY A 665 -2.44 -3.67 -10.31
CA GLY A 665 -2.72 -2.46 -11.06
C GLY A 665 -4.21 -2.16 -11.25
N LEU A 666 -4.48 -1.25 -12.19
CA LEU A 666 -5.79 -0.71 -12.51
C LEU A 666 -6.40 -1.44 -13.72
N TYR A 667 -7.65 -1.85 -13.60
CA TYR A 667 -8.47 -2.33 -14.71
C TYR A 667 -9.68 -1.42 -14.91
N THR A 668 -10.07 -1.25 -16.17
CA THR A 668 -11.21 -0.40 -16.56
C THR A 668 -12.12 -1.12 -17.53
N THR A 669 -13.40 -0.76 -17.51
CA THR A 669 -14.41 -1.22 -18.47
C THR A 669 -15.22 -0.04 -18.98
N SER A 670 -15.78 -0.17 -20.20
CA SER A 670 -16.75 0.78 -20.77
C SER A 670 -18.03 0.09 -21.26
N ASP A 671 -18.21 -1.19 -20.92
CA ASP A 671 -19.34 -2.02 -21.37
C ASP A 671 -20.08 -2.73 -20.22
N GLY A 672 -20.06 -2.14 -19.02
CA GLY A 672 -20.77 -2.66 -17.87
C GLY A 672 -20.12 -3.88 -17.22
N GLY A 673 -18.81 -4.10 -17.45
CA GLY A 673 -18.04 -5.17 -16.85
C GLY A 673 -18.04 -6.47 -17.66
N VAL A 674 -18.46 -6.43 -18.94
CA VAL A 674 -18.33 -7.57 -19.85
C VAL A 674 -16.86 -7.76 -20.23
N ASN A 675 -16.18 -6.66 -20.59
CA ASN A 675 -14.74 -6.66 -20.90
C ASN A 675 -14.01 -5.66 -20.02
N TRP A 676 -12.95 -6.13 -19.37
CA TRP A 676 -12.02 -5.33 -18.58
C TRP A 676 -10.66 -5.27 -19.27
N SER A 677 -10.08 -4.09 -19.32
CA SER A 677 -8.74 -3.84 -19.86
C SER A 677 -7.84 -3.27 -18.80
N LYS A 678 -6.57 -3.71 -18.75
CA LYS A 678 -5.59 -3.16 -17.82
C LYS A 678 -5.05 -1.83 -18.32
N GLU A 679 -5.00 -0.84 -17.45
CA GLU A 679 -4.42 0.47 -17.74
C GLU A 679 -2.90 0.45 -17.54
N GLN A 680 -2.18 0.88 -18.58
CA GLN A 680 -0.71 0.88 -18.57
C GLN A 680 -0.09 2.10 -17.85
N GLY A 681 -0.87 3.14 -17.60
CA GLY A 681 -0.40 4.35 -16.91
C GLY A 681 -0.29 4.22 -15.39
N VAL A 682 -0.74 3.08 -14.82
CA VAL A 682 -0.57 2.74 -13.41
C VAL A 682 0.31 1.51 -13.30
N PRO A 683 1.37 1.52 -12.47
CA PRO A 683 2.22 0.35 -12.24
C PRO A 683 1.48 -0.88 -11.70
N ASN A 684 2.17 -2.04 -11.72
CA ASN A 684 1.65 -3.31 -11.16
C ASN A 684 1.63 -3.32 -9.63
N VAL A 685 1.08 -2.28 -9.04
CA VAL A 685 0.97 -2.05 -7.59
C VAL A 685 -0.44 -2.33 -7.09
N ALA A 686 -0.57 -2.74 -5.83
CA ALA A 686 -1.88 -2.88 -5.22
C ALA A 686 -2.58 -1.52 -5.08
N ILE A 687 -3.86 -1.46 -5.49
CA ILE A 687 -4.71 -0.28 -5.40
C ILE A 687 -5.82 -0.58 -4.40
N PHE A 688 -5.86 0.16 -3.29
CA PHE A 688 -6.85 -0.08 -2.24
C PHE A 688 -8.01 0.91 -2.27
N LYS A 689 -7.84 2.08 -2.87
CA LYS A 689 -8.94 3.06 -2.96
C LYS A 689 -8.91 3.80 -4.29
N ILE A 690 -10.07 3.93 -4.90
CA ILE A 690 -10.34 4.82 -6.03
C ILE A 690 -11.52 5.67 -5.63
N VAL A 691 -11.42 6.97 -5.88
CA VAL A 691 -12.51 7.92 -5.62
C VAL A 691 -12.66 8.88 -6.78
N SER A 692 -13.90 9.20 -7.14
CA SER A 692 -14.20 10.13 -8.24
C SER A 692 -15.07 11.29 -7.78
N HIS A 693 -14.72 12.51 -8.21
CA HIS A 693 -15.49 13.69 -7.92
C HIS A 693 -16.74 13.74 -8.81
N PRO A 694 -17.93 13.88 -8.23
CA PRO A 694 -19.20 13.75 -8.97
C PRO A 694 -19.46 14.88 -9.96
N ASP A 695 -18.89 16.07 -9.76
CA ASP A 695 -19.21 17.23 -10.58
C ASP A 695 -18.34 17.34 -11.84
N ASN A 696 -17.14 16.77 -11.83
CA ASN A 696 -16.22 16.92 -12.95
C ASN A 696 -15.47 15.63 -13.34
N GLY A 697 -15.80 14.51 -12.69
CA GLY A 697 -15.25 13.22 -13.03
C GLY A 697 -13.76 13.05 -12.77
N VAL A 698 -13.11 13.94 -12.00
CA VAL A 698 -11.72 13.80 -11.56
C VAL A 698 -11.61 12.60 -10.63
N ILE A 699 -10.59 11.80 -10.85
CA ILE A 699 -10.35 10.54 -10.15
C ILE A 699 -9.02 10.62 -9.41
N TYR A 700 -9.00 10.14 -8.17
CA TYR A 700 -7.77 9.85 -7.43
C TYR A 700 -7.68 8.34 -7.20
N ILE A 701 -6.49 7.78 -7.45
CA ILE A 701 -6.17 6.36 -7.33
C ILE A 701 -5.06 6.24 -6.29
N ALA A 702 -5.42 5.79 -5.10
CA ALA A 702 -4.50 5.60 -3.98
C ALA A 702 -3.91 4.20 -4.04
N THR A 703 -2.58 4.13 -4.18
CA THR A 703 -1.83 2.89 -4.35
C THR A 703 -1.03 2.53 -3.10
N HIS A 704 -0.80 1.25 -2.88
CA HIS A 704 0.00 0.79 -1.75
C HIS A 704 1.46 0.55 -2.17
N GLY A 705 2.16 1.66 -2.49
CA GLY A 705 3.57 1.61 -2.86
C GLY A 705 4.01 2.53 -4.00
N ARG A 706 3.07 3.21 -4.68
CA ARG A 706 3.39 4.15 -5.77
C ARG A 706 2.62 5.47 -5.60
N GLY A 707 2.35 5.85 -4.34
CA GLY A 707 1.67 7.10 -4.04
C GLY A 707 0.27 7.18 -4.64
N VAL A 708 -0.10 8.37 -5.14
CA VAL A 708 -1.41 8.68 -5.69
C VAL A 708 -1.29 9.05 -7.16
N PHE A 709 -2.17 8.47 -7.98
CA PHE A 709 -2.37 8.87 -9.37
C PHE A 709 -3.67 9.66 -9.50
N LYS A 710 -3.70 10.54 -10.49
CA LYS A 710 -4.87 11.34 -10.86
C LYS A 710 -5.28 11.03 -12.29
N SER A 711 -6.59 11.01 -12.50
CA SER A 711 -7.20 10.82 -13.81
C SER A 711 -8.52 11.57 -13.91
N GLN A 712 -9.23 11.36 -15.00
CA GLN A 712 -10.59 11.84 -15.22
C GLN A 712 -11.33 10.88 -16.13
N PHE A 713 -12.61 10.64 -15.87
CA PHE A 713 -13.44 9.90 -16.82
C PHE A 713 -13.45 10.57 -18.18
N LYS A 714 -13.25 9.80 -19.24
CA LYS A 714 -13.31 10.31 -20.61
C LYS A 714 -14.75 10.76 -20.94
N ASN A 715 -14.86 11.87 -21.65
CA ASN A 715 -16.14 12.47 -22.03
C ASN A 715 -17.06 12.84 -20.84
N TYR A 716 -16.49 13.02 -19.65
CA TYR A 716 -17.27 13.44 -18.49
C TYR A 716 -17.74 14.88 -18.67
N ILE A 717 -19.04 15.07 -18.62
CA ILE A 717 -19.65 16.41 -18.68
C ILE A 717 -19.55 17.02 -17.28
N SER A 718 -18.68 18.00 -17.10
CA SER A 718 -18.57 18.72 -15.83
C SER A 718 -19.91 19.39 -15.52
N THR A 719 -20.55 18.93 -14.47
CA THR A 719 -21.70 19.61 -13.90
C THR A 719 -21.22 20.73 -12.99
N GLY A 720 -20.52 21.71 -13.46
CA GLY A 720 -19.82 22.74 -12.69
C GLY A 720 -20.25 22.77 -11.23
N SER A 721 -19.37 22.38 -10.32
CA SER A 721 -19.62 22.72 -8.93
C SER A 721 -19.75 24.24 -8.92
N ILE A 722 -20.93 24.72 -8.58
CA ILE A 722 -21.04 26.06 -8.07
C ILE A 722 -20.15 26.04 -6.84
N ALA A 723 -18.84 26.32 -7.00
CA ALA A 723 -18.09 26.87 -5.91
C ALA A 723 -18.99 28.01 -5.44
N LYS A 724 -19.59 27.86 -4.27
CA LYS A 724 -20.10 29.01 -3.53
C LYS A 724 -18.85 29.87 -3.28
N GLN A 725 -18.36 30.55 -4.32
CA GLN A 725 -17.67 31.78 -4.08
C GLN A 725 -18.69 32.60 -3.31
N THR A 726 -18.39 32.88 -2.08
CA THR A 726 -18.92 33.98 -1.33
C THR A 726 -18.55 35.26 -2.11
N VAL A 727 -19.15 35.42 -3.27
CA VAL A 727 -19.24 36.70 -3.92
C VAL A 727 -20.35 37.39 -3.16
N ASN A 728 -19.97 38.41 -2.42
CA ASN A 728 -20.91 39.31 -1.77
C ASN A 728 -22.07 39.61 -2.71
N LYS A 729 -23.28 39.14 -2.34
CA LYS A 729 -24.55 39.78 -2.53
C LYS A 729 -25.37 39.57 -3.82
N SER A 730 -25.03 38.78 -4.83
CA SER A 730 -26.02 38.54 -5.90
C SER A 730 -26.67 37.17 -5.72
N LYS A 731 -27.97 37.14 -5.47
CA LYS A 731 -28.74 35.91 -5.29
C LYS A 731 -29.42 35.57 -6.60
N VAL A 732 -29.04 34.48 -7.25
CA VAL A 732 -29.72 34.00 -8.47
C VAL A 732 -30.57 32.80 -8.10
N SER A 733 -31.85 32.82 -8.44
CA SER A 733 -32.76 31.67 -8.28
C SER A 733 -33.55 31.45 -9.56
N PHE A 734 -33.87 30.22 -9.89
CA PHE A 734 -34.66 29.83 -11.03
C PHE A 734 -35.36 28.51 -10.79
N ASN A 735 -36.45 28.26 -11.51
CA ASN A 735 -37.13 26.97 -11.46
C ASN A 735 -36.30 25.89 -12.19
N ASN A 736 -36.12 24.74 -11.56
CA ASN A 736 -35.44 23.61 -12.16
C ASN A 736 -35.92 22.31 -11.47
N PRO A 737 -36.59 21.41 -12.18
CA PRO A 737 -36.72 21.31 -13.64
C PRO A 737 -37.66 22.34 -14.27
N VAL A 738 -37.55 22.48 -15.61
CA VAL A 738 -38.28 23.44 -16.42
C VAL A 738 -39.20 22.70 -17.40
N GLU A 739 -40.46 23.04 -17.45
CA GLU A 739 -41.42 22.48 -18.43
C GLU A 739 -41.56 23.37 -19.68
N SER A 740 -42.12 24.54 -19.54
CA SER A 740 -42.34 25.47 -20.68
C SER A 740 -41.66 26.83 -20.51
N SER A 741 -41.44 27.26 -19.27
CA SER A 741 -40.85 28.57 -18.99
C SER A 741 -39.74 28.49 -17.93
N LEU A 742 -38.59 29.09 -18.19
CA LEU A 742 -37.49 29.30 -17.26
C LEU A 742 -37.66 30.63 -16.57
N ASN A 743 -38.08 30.60 -15.31
CA ASN A 743 -38.29 31.79 -14.49
C ASN A 743 -37.03 32.07 -13.68
N LEU A 744 -36.41 33.21 -13.94
CA LEU A 744 -35.15 33.66 -13.36
C LEU A 744 -35.38 34.85 -12.45
N THR A 745 -34.82 34.83 -11.26
CA THR A 745 -34.76 35.98 -10.34
C THR A 745 -33.31 36.21 -9.92
N MET A 746 -32.85 37.46 -10.04
CA MET A 746 -31.52 37.89 -9.64
C MET A 746 -31.65 39.08 -8.68
N GLU A 747 -30.97 39.03 -7.53
CA GLU A 747 -31.00 40.04 -6.50
C GLU A 747 -29.58 40.47 -6.12
N ASP A 748 -29.29 41.74 -6.13
CA ASP A 748 -28.08 42.34 -5.55
C ASP A 748 -28.51 43.54 -4.71
N GLY A 749 -28.92 43.26 -3.49
CA GLY A 749 -29.23 44.26 -2.47
C GLY A 749 -30.19 45.34 -2.88
N ASN A 750 -31.27 45.23 -3.55
CA ASN A 750 -32.26 46.20 -4.03
C ASN A 750 -31.95 46.91 -5.36
N LYS A 751 -30.94 46.47 -6.11
CA LYS A 751 -30.71 47.05 -7.46
C LYS A 751 -31.15 46.07 -8.54
N ALA A 752 -31.72 46.61 -9.61
CA ALA A 752 -32.01 45.88 -10.84
C ALA A 752 -30.68 45.46 -11.50
N ILE A 753 -30.58 44.20 -11.92
CA ILE A 753 -29.40 43.67 -12.58
C ILE A 753 -29.78 43.26 -14.00
N ASP A 754 -28.98 43.67 -14.97
CA ASP A 754 -29.04 43.13 -16.33
C ASP A 754 -27.91 42.13 -16.52
N ALA A 755 -28.24 40.98 -17.11
CA ALA A 755 -27.29 39.89 -17.35
C ALA A 755 -27.45 39.33 -18.76
N THR A 756 -26.37 38.89 -19.36
CA THR A 756 -26.44 38.08 -20.60
C THR A 756 -26.65 36.62 -20.23
N LEU A 757 -27.74 36.04 -20.75
CA LEU A 757 -28.08 34.62 -20.58
C LEU A 757 -27.87 33.86 -21.89
N LEU A 758 -27.09 32.77 -21.82
CA LEU A 758 -26.87 31.84 -22.93
C LEU A 758 -27.27 30.44 -22.48
N LEU A 759 -28.02 29.70 -23.32
CA LEU A 759 -28.34 28.31 -23.11
C LEU A 759 -27.60 27.43 -24.13
N TYR A 760 -26.96 26.41 -23.68
CA TYR A 760 -26.26 25.42 -24.51
C TYR A 760 -26.88 24.04 -24.30
N ASN A 761 -27.07 23.29 -25.37
CA ASN A 761 -27.49 21.89 -25.29
C ASN A 761 -26.33 20.95 -24.87
N SER A 762 -26.61 19.65 -24.75
CA SER A 762 -25.64 18.62 -24.31
C SER A 762 -24.42 18.46 -25.23
N VAL A 763 -24.49 18.93 -26.48
CA VAL A 763 -23.34 18.93 -27.43
C VAL A 763 -22.63 20.26 -27.49
N GLY A 764 -22.94 21.21 -26.58
CA GLY A 764 -22.29 22.50 -26.50
C GLY A 764 -22.76 23.53 -27.54
N LYS A 765 -23.82 23.24 -28.30
CA LYS A 765 -24.43 24.20 -29.26
C LYS A 765 -25.28 25.19 -28.49
N MET A 766 -25.08 26.48 -28.70
CA MET A 766 -25.93 27.53 -28.17
C MET A 766 -27.33 27.46 -28.82
N VAL A 767 -28.35 27.31 -27.98
CA VAL A 767 -29.76 27.18 -28.40
C VAL A 767 -30.61 28.41 -28.03
N TYR A 768 -30.11 29.23 -27.12
CA TYR A 768 -30.75 30.49 -26.72
C TYR A 768 -29.70 31.49 -26.24
N GLY A 769 -29.90 32.79 -26.54
CA GLY A 769 -29.04 33.85 -26.03
C GLY A 769 -29.79 35.18 -26.02
N ASN A 770 -29.86 35.84 -24.86
CA ASN A 770 -30.49 37.17 -24.73
C ASN A 770 -29.99 37.89 -23.46
N THR A 771 -30.24 39.18 -23.38
CA THR A 771 -30.09 39.95 -22.15
C THR A 771 -31.35 39.82 -21.32
N VAL A 772 -31.19 39.55 -20.03
CA VAL A 772 -32.25 39.29 -19.05
C VAL A 772 -32.13 40.29 -17.89
N SER A 773 -33.23 40.73 -17.35
CA SER A 773 -33.28 41.62 -16.19
C SER A 773 -33.51 40.83 -14.88
N SER A 774 -33.48 41.53 -13.75
CA SER A 774 -33.60 40.97 -12.40
C SER A 774 -34.76 39.99 -12.20
N LYS A 775 -35.83 40.08 -12.94
CA LYS A 775 -36.92 39.09 -13.01
C LYS A 775 -37.26 38.87 -14.47
N SER A 776 -37.03 37.70 -14.97
CA SER A 776 -37.27 37.30 -16.35
C SER A 776 -37.93 35.93 -16.42
N SER A 777 -38.89 35.81 -17.34
CA SER A 777 -39.49 34.54 -17.70
C SER A 777 -39.21 34.28 -19.18
N LEU A 778 -38.55 33.16 -19.46
CA LEU A 778 -38.10 32.79 -20.80
C LEU A 778 -38.92 31.61 -21.28
N ASP A 779 -39.53 31.72 -22.46
CA ASP A 779 -40.19 30.59 -23.10
C ASP A 779 -39.15 29.60 -23.64
N VAL A 780 -39.13 28.41 -23.07
CA VAL A 780 -38.29 27.31 -23.46
C VAL A 780 -39.10 26.09 -23.92
N SER A 781 -40.41 26.30 -24.23
CA SER A 781 -41.29 25.22 -24.68
C SER A 781 -40.83 24.57 -25.97
N HIS A 782 -40.11 25.30 -26.82
CA HIS A 782 -39.55 24.83 -28.09
C HIS A 782 -38.26 24.00 -27.95
N LEU A 783 -37.67 23.93 -26.73
CA LEU A 783 -36.49 23.15 -26.50
C LEU A 783 -36.87 21.70 -26.28
N GLU A 784 -36.04 20.76 -26.79
CA GLU A 784 -36.21 19.33 -26.57
C GLU A 784 -35.99 18.97 -25.11
N LYS A 785 -36.59 17.87 -24.67
CA LYS A 785 -36.33 17.30 -23.32
C LYS A 785 -34.87 16.95 -23.16
N GLY A 786 -34.27 17.37 -22.08
CA GLY A 786 -32.84 17.09 -21.83
C GLY A 786 -32.18 18.09 -20.89
N ILE A 787 -30.86 17.98 -20.82
CA ILE A 787 -30.03 18.80 -19.96
C ILE A 787 -29.44 19.94 -20.80
N TYR A 788 -29.52 21.15 -20.26
CA TYR A 788 -28.95 22.37 -20.82
C TYR A 788 -28.00 23.02 -19.82
N ILE A 789 -26.98 23.71 -20.31
CA ILE A 789 -26.15 24.62 -19.52
C ILE A 789 -26.59 26.04 -19.77
N MET A 790 -27.03 26.71 -18.72
CA MET A 790 -27.33 28.14 -18.70
C MET A 790 -26.11 28.89 -18.21
N ARG A 791 -25.51 29.72 -19.07
CA ARG A 791 -24.50 30.69 -18.72
C ARG A 791 -25.10 32.04 -18.49
N LEU A 792 -24.90 32.62 -17.32
CA LEU A 792 -25.38 33.92 -16.93
C LEU A 792 -24.19 34.84 -16.67
N SER A 793 -24.03 35.91 -17.45
CA SER A 793 -22.93 36.87 -17.30
C SER A 793 -23.44 38.19 -16.75
N ILE A 794 -22.95 38.59 -15.58
CA ILE A 794 -23.27 39.85 -14.89
C ILE A 794 -22.00 40.68 -14.82
N GLY A 795 -21.91 41.75 -15.59
CA GLY A 795 -20.69 42.52 -15.77
C GLY A 795 -19.57 41.64 -16.34
N ASN A 796 -18.44 41.58 -15.68
CA ASN A 796 -17.27 40.75 -16.10
C ASN A 796 -17.27 39.34 -15.49
N VAL A 797 -18.31 38.92 -14.78
CA VAL A 797 -18.38 37.62 -14.11
C VAL A 797 -19.44 36.75 -14.77
N SER A 798 -19.10 35.51 -15.11
CA SER A 798 -20.03 34.54 -15.68
C SER A 798 -20.27 33.38 -14.71
N TYR A 799 -21.53 32.93 -14.67
CA TYR A 799 -22.00 31.81 -13.85
C TYR A 799 -22.66 30.78 -14.76
N ASP A 800 -22.31 29.53 -14.61
CA ASP A 800 -22.89 28.40 -15.34
C ASP A 800 -23.82 27.60 -14.45
N TYR A 801 -25.03 27.32 -14.90
CA TYR A 801 -26.07 26.57 -14.20
C TYR A 801 -26.58 25.44 -15.09
N ARG A 802 -26.95 24.33 -14.45
CA ARG A 802 -27.61 23.22 -15.13
C ARG A 802 -29.13 23.42 -15.11
N VAL A 803 -29.78 23.33 -16.27
CA VAL A 803 -31.23 23.37 -16.43
C VAL A 803 -31.71 22.03 -16.98
N LEU A 804 -32.64 21.40 -16.29
CA LEU A 804 -33.32 20.19 -16.74
C LEU A 804 -34.63 20.55 -17.40
N LYS A 805 -34.75 20.33 -18.70
CA LYS A 805 -36.00 20.48 -19.47
C LYS A 805 -36.75 19.16 -19.47
N LEU A 806 -38.01 19.19 -18.99
CA LEU A 806 -38.91 18.05 -18.94
C LEU A 806 -39.80 17.94 -20.18
#